data_333ab1bb1e8e98d86532939b5869a3e7
#
_entry.id   333ab1bb1e8e98d86532939b5869a3e7
#
_cell.length_a   1.000
_cell.length_b   1.000
_cell.length_c   1.000
_cell.angle_alpha   90.00
_cell.angle_beta   90.00
_cell.angle_gamma   90.00
#
_symmetry.space_group_name_H-M   'P 1'
#
loop_
_entity.id
_entity.type
_entity.pdbx_description
1 polymer ?
#
loop_
_entity_poly.entity_id
_entity_poly.type
_entity_poly.pdbx_seq_one_letter_code
_entity_poly.pdbx_strand_id
1 'polypeptide(L)'
;MPGFDAGYVDEKNNIGIAFSDKPQSWPQRWPSLSDLPAHARKITYTQPPVGSTGFPGVLNGEVVAKREAYFVVTDNDPDAGNKPKPMDIRLDIWGLQWDDFLNQDFIIFRFIVTNIGPDTLYDVYVGIHDDPDCPEQGAYEWTDDFAAFIPVGTDVEGYSPSEDSLLWNFTYLWDGDDKVEGLIASNVGWVGLKFLETPINPATGQPMGITTFQVFPYSEAPQTETAEYDQISAGVSPPHNVNPHPDDWTQTPNSYGPDITYVVGSGPFKLPPGGQLAFTFASIHARNKRDLFKKAMLCQLLYNNSYRAAEAPPEPSVRAVAGDRMVILYWDDRSEKGIYYKPDGTIDHINDRLTGNNAFEGYKIYKSTDRGQTWGEAIIDAFGQFQGWIPLAIYDLKNGIQGESETRRHFNLGSDAGIRHYFIDRNVNNGYEYWYAVVAYDHDDGPIPPLENAIRSYPKEGTNTVAVIPGKPASGVTLGSADKEAKHVSGNSEVKIPITLLDPGKTTGKKYRLTFKQGNTPFSLLMDLKDQDGNYVVAINGDTIRNYPYFYDPALDNAIIFDGLYLPVQDLTPDVNWDALVDGDSVHIYDAWTIDLTFEGVNAGATIDSLSRDALSSDYEIRIVSNPVLYPAVGASLNPTGGTISAPFEIWNLTTNTKVNAAIRNRGAAGFNWDDYDRIFIINKPYPENNPGSFNASSLADIPYRVRIYSEALSVPPGDKIKIVTNKILTKNDVYEFNTVKQTTTTMTASDLENIRVVPNPYVVSSPYETGKYGVQKEVQFHHLPPRQ
;
A
#
# COMPACT_ATOMS: atom_id res chain seq x y z
N MET A 1 2.16 38.48 28.26
CA MET A 1 2.79 37.95 27.03
C MET A 1 3.45 39.09 26.32
N PRO A 2 4.69 38.94 25.82
CA PRO A 2 5.15 39.87 24.84
C PRO A 2 4.15 39.87 23.68
N GLY A 3 3.52 41.02 23.39
CA GLY A 3 2.62 41.11 22.23
C GLY A 3 3.46 40.93 20.97
N PHE A 4 3.12 39.93 20.21
CA PHE A 4 3.80 39.65 18.95
C PHE A 4 3.07 40.40 17.85
N ASP A 5 3.72 41.38 17.22
CA ASP A 5 3.26 41.94 15.97
C ASP A 5 3.82 41.06 14.83
N ALA A 6 2.93 40.28 14.15
CA ALA A 6 3.25 39.70 12.88
C ALA A 6 3.35 40.82 11.85
N GLY A 7 4.57 41.29 11.58
CA GLY A 7 4.80 42.35 10.59
C GLY A 7 4.75 41.80 9.17
N TYR A 8 4.20 42.56 8.22
CA TYR A 8 4.40 42.34 6.79
C TYR A 8 5.81 42.81 6.39
N VAL A 9 6.36 42.26 5.32
CA VAL A 9 7.42 42.92 4.58
C VAL A 9 6.77 44.10 3.87
N ASP A 10 6.79 45.25 4.52
CA ASP A 10 6.34 46.48 3.94
C ASP A 10 7.52 47.22 3.24
N GLU A 11 7.24 48.40 2.69
CA GLU A 11 8.25 49.25 2.07
C GLU A 11 9.41 49.67 3.04
N LYS A 12 9.29 49.35 4.34
CA LYS A 12 10.27 49.63 5.39
C LYS A 12 11.15 48.43 5.77
N ASN A 13 11.08 47.32 5.06
CA ASN A 13 11.79 46.06 5.35
C ASN A 13 11.37 45.35 6.65
N ASN A 14 10.17 45.55 7.14
CA ASN A 14 9.60 44.67 8.16
C ASN A 14 9.23 43.31 7.59
N ILE A 15 9.49 42.26 8.35
CA ILE A 15 9.26 40.90 7.89
C ILE A 15 7.81 40.53 8.12
N GLY A 16 7.09 40.21 7.09
CA GLY A 16 5.72 39.74 7.16
C GLY A 16 5.55 38.24 6.93
N ILE A 17 4.30 37.80 6.90
CA ILE A 17 3.96 36.43 6.60
C ILE A 17 4.18 36.15 5.11
N ALA A 18 5.00 35.19 4.82
CA ALA A 18 5.24 34.68 3.48
C ALA A 18 4.61 33.29 3.32
N PHE A 19 3.98 33.01 2.17
CA PHE A 19 3.34 31.72 1.88
C PHE A 19 4.08 31.01 0.75
N SER A 20 4.26 29.71 0.89
CA SER A 20 4.99 28.89 -0.08
C SER A 20 4.35 28.87 -1.46
N ASP A 21 3.02 28.98 -1.54
CA ASP A 21 2.23 29.00 -2.78
C ASP A 21 2.00 30.40 -3.38
N LYS A 22 2.50 31.47 -2.72
CA LYS A 22 2.33 32.86 -3.13
C LYS A 22 3.66 33.61 -3.21
N PRO A 23 4.49 33.40 -4.24
CA PRO A 23 5.81 34.02 -4.36
C PRO A 23 5.79 35.56 -4.26
N GLN A 24 4.66 36.19 -4.61
CA GLN A 24 4.49 37.64 -4.45
C GLN A 24 4.45 38.14 -2.99
N SER A 25 4.21 37.23 -2.03
CA SER A 25 4.29 37.54 -0.60
C SER A 25 5.70 37.41 -0.06
N TRP A 26 6.67 36.96 -0.85
CA TRP A 26 8.02 36.71 -0.41
C TRP A 26 8.79 38.04 -0.28
N PRO A 27 9.61 38.16 0.79
CA PRO A 27 10.47 39.34 0.92
C PRO A 27 11.51 39.36 -0.22
N GLN A 28 11.98 40.56 -0.59
CA GLN A 28 13.08 40.67 -1.55
C GLN A 28 14.35 39.96 -1.07
N ARG A 29 14.51 39.88 0.26
CA ARG A 29 15.57 39.17 0.94
C ARG A 29 15.03 38.50 2.20
N TRP A 30 15.26 37.21 2.33
CA TRP A 30 14.88 36.45 3.52
C TRP A 30 15.68 36.95 4.75
N PRO A 31 15.12 36.90 5.97
CA PRO A 31 15.79 37.28 7.20
C PRO A 31 17.15 36.57 7.35
N SER A 32 18.15 37.26 7.75
CA SER A 32 19.47 36.72 8.02
C SER A 32 20.02 37.26 9.34
N LEU A 33 21.12 36.67 9.82
CA LEU A 33 21.82 37.17 11.00
C LEU A 33 22.21 38.69 10.88
N SER A 34 22.41 39.16 9.65
CA SER A 34 22.72 40.56 9.40
C SER A 34 21.53 41.52 9.65
N ASP A 35 20.32 40.98 9.68
CA ASP A 35 19.11 41.76 9.94
C ASP A 35 18.83 41.88 11.45
N LEU A 36 19.53 41.14 12.27
CA LEU A 36 19.43 41.18 13.72
C LEU A 36 20.33 42.27 14.30
N PRO A 37 20.02 42.79 15.49
CA PRO A 37 20.89 43.69 16.22
C PRO A 37 22.30 43.14 16.39
N ALA A 38 23.30 44.01 16.50
CA ALA A 38 24.71 43.60 16.53
C ALA A 38 25.05 42.57 17.64
N HIS A 39 24.38 42.69 18.80
CA HIS A 39 24.56 41.72 19.89
C HIS A 39 23.98 40.35 19.61
N ALA A 40 22.93 40.26 18.80
CA ALA A 40 22.33 38.98 18.38
C ALA A 40 23.11 38.26 17.26
N ARG A 41 23.98 38.97 16.54
CA ARG A 41 24.79 38.40 15.44
C ARG A 41 25.87 37.43 15.86
N LYS A 42 26.13 37.29 17.15
CA LYS A 42 27.12 36.30 17.69
C LYS A 42 26.58 34.87 17.75
N ILE A 43 25.35 34.67 17.36
CA ILE A 43 24.66 33.41 17.45
C ILE A 43 24.99 32.56 16.25
N THR A 44 25.40 31.28 16.46
CA THR A 44 25.54 30.31 15.41
C THR A 44 24.14 29.79 15.08
N TYR A 45 23.51 30.36 14.09
CA TYR A 45 22.19 30.05 13.67
C TYR A 45 22.25 28.96 12.58
N THR A 46 21.72 27.74 12.84
CA THR A 46 21.61 26.69 11.87
C THR A 46 20.31 26.83 11.08
N GLN A 47 20.17 27.95 10.36
CA GLN A 47 19.13 28.02 9.32
C GLN A 47 19.70 27.43 8.02
N PRO A 48 18.81 26.91 7.15
CA PRO A 48 19.18 26.68 5.77
C PRO A 48 19.76 27.97 5.19
N PRO A 49 20.73 27.90 4.27
CA PRO A 49 21.49 29.05 3.84
C PRO A 49 20.57 30.18 3.38
N VAL A 50 20.49 31.22 4.22
CA VAL A 50 19.79 32.44 3.90
C VAL A 50 20.56 33.13 2.80
N GLY A 51 20.08 33.05 1.62
CA GLY A 51 20.73 33.55 0.41
C GLY A 51 20.20 32.81 -0.81
N SER A 52 19.42 31.73 -0.60
CA SER A 52 18.62 31.19 -1.66
C SER A 52 17.43 32.11 -1.90
N THR A 53 17.10 32.31 -3.15
CA THR A 53 15.89 33.01 -3.58
C THR A 53 14.61 32.22 -3.29
N GLY A 54 14.70 31.10 -2.54
CA GLY A 54 13.62 30.19 -2.23
C GLY A 54 12.94 30.45 -0.88
N PHE A 55 11.71 29.99 -0.72
CA PHE A 55 10.96 30.00 0.54
C PHE A 55 11.70 29.15 1.58
N PRO A 56 11.81 29.59 2.86
CA PRO A 56 12.47 28.81 3.91
C PRO A 56 11.54 27.70 4.42
N GLY A 57 11.33 26.65 3.61
CA GLY A 57 10.47 25.52 3.98
C GLY A 57 10.86 24.90 5.32
N VAL A 58 9.88 24.29 6.00
CA VAL A 58 10.00 23.80 7.38
C VAL A 58 11.06 22.70 7.54
N LEU A 59 11.31 21.91 6.51
CA LEU A 59 12.27 20.82 6.53
C LEU A 59 13.55 21.19 5.79
N ASN A 60 14.52 21.77 6.51
CA ASN A 60 15.82 22.16 5.95
C ASN A 60 15.73 23.03 4.66
N GLY A 61 14.71 23.87 4.56
CA GLY A 61 14.46 24.70 3.39
C GLY A 61 13.54 24.07 2.34
N GLU A 62 13.11 22.82 2.50
CA GLU A 62 12.12 22.16 1.64
C GLU A 62 10.70 22.48 2.12
N VAL A 63 9.81 22.78 1.18
CA VAL A 63 8.37 22.87 1.38
C VAL A 63 7.80 21.45 1.33
N VAL A 64 7.16 21.01 2.41
CA VAL A 64 6.64 19.65 2.56
C VAL A 64 5.12 19.59 2.62
N ALA A 65 4.48 20.68 3.08
CA ALA A 65 3.03 20.79 3.11
C ALA A 65 2.48 21.34 1.79
N LYS A 66 1.19 21.21 1.55
CA LYS A 66 0.50 21.84 0.41
C LYS A 66 0.65 23.35 0.43
N ARG A 67 0.56 23.92 1.63
CA ARG A 67 0.82 25.34 1.91
C ARG A 67 1.65 25.44 3.17
N GLU A 68 2.65 26.30 3.13
CA GLU A 68 3.41 26.71 4.29
C GLU A 68 3.35 28.23 4.43
N ALA A 69 3.14 28.69 5.66
CA ALA A 69 3.31 30.08 6.04
C ALA A 69 4.53 30.18 6.94
N TYR A 70 5.33 31.21 6.73
CA TYR A 70 6.50 31.48 7.56
C TYR A 70 6.52 32.94 8.00
N PHE A 71 6.82 33.15 9.28
CA PHE A 71 7.02 34.50 9.82
C PHE A 71 7.98 34.49 11.01
N VAL A 72 8.51 35.63 11.30
CA VAL A 72 9.45 35.84 12.40
C VAL A 72 8.94 36.95 13.28
N VAL A 73 8.99 36.73 14.59
CA VAL A 73 8.64 37.71 15.60
C VAL A 73 9.74 37.82 16.66
N THR A 74 9.84 38.97 17.29
CA THR A 74 10.78 39.21 18.39
C THR A 74 10.10 40.10 19.42
N ASP A 75 10.46 39.91 20.69
CA ASP A 75 9.99 40.75 21.79
C ASP A 75 10.81 42.05 21.97
N ASN A 76 11.78 42.30 21.10
CA ASN A 76 12.69 43.47 21.15
C ASN A 76 12.33 44.49 20.06
N ASP A 77 11.05 44.65 19.72
CA ASP A 77 10.60 45.67 18.79
C ASP A 77 10.48 47.02 19.48
N PRO A 78 11.15 48.06 18.97
CA PRO A 78 11.08 49.42 19.55
C PRO A 78 9.68 50.05 19.47
N ASP A 79 8.81 49.52 18.56
CA ASP A 79 7.44 50.05 18.42
C ASP A 79 6.42 49.30 19.31
N ALA A 80 6.81 48.21 19.98
CA ALA A 80 5.97 47.44 20.89
C ALA A 80 5.72 48.09 22.25
N GLY A 81 5.60 49.42 22.31
CA GLY A 81 5.20 50.28 23.41
C GLY A 81 5.49 49.81 24.83
N ASN A 82 6.33 50.54 25.57
CA ASN A 82 6.52 50.48 27.03
C ASN A 82 6.73 49.11 27.70
N LYS A 83 7.36 48.14 27.07
CA LYS A 83 7.81 46.94 27.78
C LYS A 83 9.12 47.22 28.51
N PRO A 84 9.15 47.12 29.85
CA PRO A 84 10.31 47.57 30.61
C PRO A 84 11.57 46.69 30.47
N LYS A 85 11.45 45.45 29.99
CA LYS A 85 12.59 44.53 29.72
C LYS A 85 12.20 43.48 28.73
N PRO A 86 12.66 43.53 27.46
CA PRO A 86 12.54 42.40 26.57
C PRO A 86 13.40 41.23 27.08
N MET A 87 12.97 40.03 26.84
CA MET A 87 13.77 38.82 27.09
C MET A 87 14.81 38.57 26.00
N ASP A 88 14.79 39.37 24.94
CA ASP A 88 15.61 39.20 23.74
C ASP A 88 15.40 37.82 23.09
N ILE A 89 14.15 37.51 22.82
CA ILE A 89 13.73 36.25 22.18
C ILE A 89 13.33 36.50 20.72
N ARG A 90 13.72 35.59 19.86
CA ARG A 90 13.22 35.50 18.49
C ARG A 90 12.43 34.20 18.33
N LEU A 91 11.27 34.28 17.69
CA LEU A 91 10.49 33.14 17.25
C LEU A 91 10.49 33.05 15.72
N ASP A 92 10.90 31.91 15.20
CA ASP A 92 10.68 31.52 13.83
C ASP A 92 9.48 30.56 13.82
N ILE A 93 8.46 30.90 13.05
CA ILE A 93 7.16 30.20 13.09
C ILE A 93 6.79 29.73 11.69
N TRP A 94 6.48 28.44 11.58
CA TRP A 94 5.87 27.86 10.39
C TRP A 94 4.44 27.40 10.71
N GLY A 95 3.51 27.67 9.79
CA GLY A 95 2.18 27.06 9.76
C GLY A 95 2.08 26.16 8.54
N LEU A 96 1.67 24.91 8.73
CA LEU A 96 1.62 23.86 7.70
C LEU A 96 0.18 23.41 7.50
N GLN A 97 -0.27 23.36 6.26
CA GLN A 97 -1.63 22.94 5.91
C GLN A 97 -1.62 22.03 4.68
N TRP A 98 -2.49 21.05 4.70
CA TRP A 98 -2.80 20.14 3.58
C TRP A 98 -4.25 20.31 3.15
N ASP A 99 -4.59 19.92 1.94
CA ASP A 99 -5.94 19.94 1.37
C ASP A 99 -6.43 18.55 0.93
N ASP A 100 -5.66 17.52 1.25
CA ASP A 100 -6.09 16.15 1.03
C ASP A 100 -7.04 15.66 2.14
N PHE A 101 -7.82 14.64 1.81
CA PHE A 101 -8.87 14.12 2.68
C PHE A 101 -8.39 13.73 4.10
N LEU A 102 -7.15 13.28 4.23
CA LEU A 102 -6.62 12.81 5.51
C LEU A 102 -6.14 13.95 6.40
N ASN A 103 -5.58 14.99 5.80
CA ASN A 103 -4.78 15.98 6.49
C ASN A 103 -5.41 17.38 6.50
N GLN A 104 -6.63 17.53 5.94
CA GLN A 104 -7.29 18.85 5.85
C GLN A 104 -7.86 19.38 7.18
N ASP A 105 -8.04 18.50 8.16
CA ASP A 105 -8.74 18.81 9.41
C ASP A 105 -7.80 19.22 10.54
N PHE A 106 -6.53 19.49 10.24
CA PHE A 106 -5.56 20.01 11.19
C PHE A 106 -4.58 20.98 10.56
N ILE A 107 -4.01 21.82 11.40
CA ILE A 107 -2.92 22.73 11.05
C ILE A 107 -1.76 22.45 12.00
N ILE A 108 -0.57 22.25 11.47
CA ILE A 108 0.64 22.06 12.27
C ILE A 108 1.38 23.37 12.35
N PHE A 109 1.80 23.75 13.56
CA PHE A 109 2.65 24.89 13.84
C PHE A 109 3.99 24.41 14.39
N ARG A 110 5.07 24.90 13.81
CA ARG A 110 6.41 24.69 14.31
C ARG A 110 7.02 25.99 14.74
N PHE A 111 7.54 26.01 15.97
CA PHE A 111 8.21 27.16 16.57
C PHE A 111 9.66 26.83 16.86
N ILE A 112 10.56 27.77 16.53
CA ILE A 112 11.93 27.76 17.03
C ILE A 112 12.11 29.01 17.87
N VAL A 113 12.26 28.82 19.18
CA VAL A 113 12.51 29.86 20.15
C VAL A 113 14.02 30.03 20.25
N THR A 114 14.54 31.19 19.89
CA THR A 114 15.98 31.50 19.93
C THR A 114 16.24 32.64 20.93
N ASN A 115 17.16 32.43 21.88
CA ASN A 115 17.67 33.48 22.73
C ASN A 115 18.66 34.35 21.93
N ILE A 116 18.27 35.55 21.57
CA ILE A 116 19.09 36.51 20.82
C ILE A 116 19.79 37.51 21.75
N GLY A 117 19.55 37.42 23.06
CA GLY A 117 20.16 38.27 24.10
C GLY A 117 21.55 37.77 24.53
N PRO A 118 22.23 38.62 25.34
CA PRO A 118 23.58 38.30 25.85
C PRO A 118 23.54 37.37 27.05
N ASP A 119 22.40 37.23 27.73
CA ASP A 119 22.29 36.52 28.99
C ASP A 119 21.66 35.14 28.82
N THR A 120 21.97 34.21 29.72
CA THR A 120 21.31 32.92 29.79
C THR A 120 19.96 33.06 30.48
N LEU A 121 18.90 32.59 29.83
CA LEU A 121 17.58 32.50 30.45
C LEU A 121 17.48 31.13 31.18
N TYR A 122 16.96 31.20 32.40
CA TYR A 122 16.75 30.03 33.26
C TYR A 122 15.25 29.83 33.51
N ASP A 123 14.89 28.60 33.77
CA ASP A 123 13.50 28.23 34.09
C ASP A 123 12.52 28.70 33.02
N VAL A 124 12.92 28.53 31.75
CA VAL A 124 12.11 28.89 30.59
C VAL A 124 11.03 27.83 30.38
N TYR A 125 9.80 28.27 30.28
CA TYR A 125 8.66 27.46 29.87
C TYR A 125 8.18 27.95 28.50
N VAL A 126 7.77 27.03 27.65
CA VAL A 126 7.09 27.36 26.39
C VAL A 126 5.75 26.64 26.39
N GLY A 127 4.70 27.37 26.14
CA GLY A 127 3.35 26.82 26.15
C GLY A 127 2.37 27.65 25.36
N ILE A 128 1.16 27.14 25.32
CA ILE A 128 0.02 27.73 24.65
C ILE A 128 -1.05 27.96 25.69
N HIS A 129 -1.60 29.16 25.69
CA HIS A 129 -2.87 29.45 26.32
C HIS A 129 -3.93 29.29 25.22
N ASP A 130 -4.83 28.38 25.42
CA ASP A 130 -5.87 28.01 24.46
C ASP A 130 -7.24 28.28 25.11
N ASP A 131 -8.11 28.89 24.33
CA ASP A 131 -9.46 29.30 24.72
C ASP A 131 -10.45 28.79 23.63
N PRO A 132 -10.55 27.48 23.49
CA PRO A 132 -11.41 26.89 22.46
C PRO A 132 -12.81 26.73 23.01
N ASP A 133 -13.80 27.05 22.18
CA ASP A 133 -15.22 26.78 22.42
C ASP A 133 -15.75 25.69 21.47
N CYS A 134 -16.62 24.81 21.95
CA CYS A 134 -17.29 23.78 21.18
C CYS A 134 -18.82 23.83 21.36
N PRO A 135 -19.59 24.35 20.38
CA PRO A 135 -19.20 25.16 19.23
C PRO A 135 -19.04 26.64 19.55
N GLU A 136 -18.37 27.39 18.69
CA GLU A 136 -18.19 28.84 18.81
C GLU A 136 -19.49 29.68 18.66
N GLN A 137 -20.56 29.09 18.11
CA GLN A 137 -21.80 29.82 17.79
C GLN A 137 -23.02 29.31 18.56
N GLY A 138 -23.44 30.04 19.51
CA GLY A 138 -24.66 29.82 20.29
C GLY A 138 -24.73 30.78 21.50
N ALA A 139 -25.83 30.76 22.22
CA ALA A 139 -25.94 31.48 23.46
C ALA A 139 -25.49 30.56 24.60
N TYR A 140 -24.34 30.85 25.19
CA TYR A 140 -23.76 30.10 26.32
C TYR A 140 -23.17 28.72 26.01
N GLU A 141 -22.80 28.46 24.78
CA GLU A 141 -22.22 27.16 24.34
C GLU A 141 -20.88 26.82 25.04
N TRP A 142 -20.11 27.81 25.44
CA TRP A 142 -18.84 27.69 26.17
C TRP A 142 -19.00 27.20 27.62
N THR A 143 -20.21 27.01 28.12
CA THR A 143 -20.45 26.79 29.55
C THR A 143 -20.49 25.34 29.99
N ASP A 144 -20.49 24.42 29.08
CA ASP A 144 -20.50 22.96 29.32
C ASP A 144 -19.35 22.20 28.66
N ASP A 145 -18.34 22.92 28.25
CA ASP A 145 -17.13 22.38 27.71
C ASP A 145 -16.28 21.62 28.75
N PHE A 146 -15.65 20.54 28.32
CA PHE A 146 -14.75 19.72 29.09
C PHE A 146 -13.38 19.64 28.45
N ALA A 147 -12.32 19.70 29.25
CA ALA A 147 -10.95 19.53 28.76
C ALA A 147 -10.26 18.33 29.40
N ALA A 148 -9.44 17.64 28.62
CA ALA A 148 -8.64 16.50 29.11
C ALA A 148 -7.23 16.50 28.51
N PHE A 149 -6.32 15.76 29.16
CA PHE A 149 -4.93 15.64 28.76
C PHE A 149 -4.48 14.16 28.83
N ILE A 150 -3.74 13.71 27.83
CA ILE A 150 -3.10 12.39 27.77
C ILE A 150 -1.58 12.57 27.94
N PRO A 151 -1.05 12.36 29.18
CA PRO A 151 0.38 12.43 29.43
C PRO A 151 1.15 11.26 28.82
N VAL A 152 2.47 11.43 28.74
CA VAL A 152 3.39 10.34 28.33
C VAL A 152 3.25 9.13 29.26
N GLY A 153 3.13 7.94 28.68
CA GLY A 153 3.02 6.68 29.43
C GLY A 153 1.60 6.31 29.83
N THR A 154 0.59 7.05 29.36
CA THR A 154 -0.83 6.70 29.58
C THR A 154 -1.21 5.51 28.69
N ASP A 155 -1.88 4.53 29.30
CA ASP A 155 -2.57 3.43 28.62
C ASP A 155 -3.98 3.91 28.27
N VAL A 156 -4.27 4.06 26.98
CA VAL A 156 -5.53 4.63 26.47
C VAL A 156 -6.50 3.50 26.14
N GLU A 157 -7.62 3.46 26.83
CA GLU A 157 -8.60 2.40 26.66
C GLU A 157 -9.06 2.25 25.20
N GLY A 158 -8.93 1.03 24.67
CA GLY A 158 -9.33 0.68 23.30
C GLY A 158 -8.25 0.86 22.24
N TYR A 159 -7.01 1.17 22.64
CA TYR A 159 -5.87 1.31 21.73
C TYR A 159 -4.73 0.34 22.11
N SER A 160 -3.86 0.04 21.16
CA SER A 160 -2.67 -0.77 21.40
C SER A 160 -1.53 0.09 21.99
N PRO A 161 -0.51 -0.48 22.64
CA PRO A 161 0.62 0.28 23.19
C PRO A 161 1.38 1.13 22.17
N SER A 162 1.37 0.74 20.89
CA SER A 162 1.96 1.53 19.80
C SER A 162 1.10 2.74 19.46
N GLU A 163 -0.22 2.59 19.46
CA GLU A 163 -1.17 3.68 19.23
C GLU A 163 -1.21 4.65 20.42
N ASP A 164 -1.12 4.14 21.65
CA ASP A 164 -1.02 4.97 22.86
C ASP A 164 0.11 5.97 22.75
N SER A 165 1.27 5.53 22.31
CA SER A 165 2.44 6.39 22.15
C SER A 165 2.23 7.52 21.12
N LEU A 166 1.36 7.32 20.14
CA LEU A 166 0.96 8.34 19.17
C LEU A 166 -0.01 9.36 19.77
N LEU A 167 -0.73 8.99 20.83
CA LEU A 167 -1.68 9.83 21.53
C LEU A 167 -1.07 10.62 22.70
N TRP A 168 0.11 10.31 23.20
CA TRP A 168 0.74 11.03 24.29
C TRP A 168 0.99 12.51 23.96
N ASN A 169 1.04 13.35 24.99
CA ASN A 169 1.16 14.81 24.89
C ASN A 169 0.01 15.47 24.09
N PHE A 170 -1.21 15.02 24.37
CA PHE A 170 -2.40 15.47 23.67
C PHE A 170 -3.45 16.03 24.64
N THR A 171 -3.85 17.27 24.43
CA THR A 171 -4.97 17.91 25.10
C THR A 171 -6.16 17.96 24.15
N TYR A 172 -7.36 17.81 24.66
CA TYR A 172 -8.56 17.90 23.86
C TYR A 172 -9.73 18.43 24.67
N LEU A 173 -10.67 19.03 23.95
CA LEU A 173 -11.86 19.68 24.50
C LEU A 173 -13.09 19.18 23.73
N TRP A 174 -14.18 19.04 24.44
CA TRP A 174 -15.47 18.62 23.86
C TRP A 174 -16.63 19.22 24.64
N ASP A 175 -17.77 19.40 23.94
CA ASP A 175 -19.05 19.78 24.48
C ASP A 175 -19.64 18.65 25.33
N GLY A 176 -20.20 18.98 26.49
CA GLY A 176 -20.66 17.99 27.48
C GLY A 176 -21.92 17.24 27.09
N ASP A 177 -22.82 17.85 26.31
CA ASP A 177 -24.08 17.24 25.92
C ASP A 177 -24.22 16.99 24.39
N ASP A 178 -23.18 17.34 23.62
CA ASP A 178 -23.09 17.20 22.16
C ASP A 178 -24.25 17.88 21.40
N LYS A 179 -24.72 19.04 21.89
CA LYS A 179 -25.80 19.83 21.30
C LYS A 179 -25.46 21.29 21.24
N VAL A 180 -26.12 21.97 20.33
CA VAL A 180 -26.15 23.44 20.26
C VAL A 180 -27.38 23.93 20.96
N GLU A 181 -27.24 24.71 22.02
CA GLU A 181 -28.35 25.25 22.81
C GLU A 181 -29.32 26.03 21.94
N GLY A 182 -30.57 25.56 21.95
CA GLY A 182 -31.66 26.16 21.15
C GLY A 182 -31.73 25.72 19.69
N LEU A 183 -30.86 24.81 19.23
CA LEU A 183 -30.96 24.16 17.93
C LEU A 183 -31.19 22.66 18.09
N ILE A 184 -31.82 22.05 17.07
CA ILE A 184 -32.01 20.58 17.02
C ILE A 184 -30.71 19.89 16.49
N ALA A 185 -29.64 20.62 16.35
CA ALA A 185 -28.37 20.08 15.82
C ALA A 185 -27.61 19.36 16.93
N SER A 186 -27.32 18.11 16.73
CA SER A 186 -26.32 17.32 17.46
C SER A 186 -25.02 17.27 16.65
N ASN A 187 -23.89 17.05 17.33
CA ASN A 187 -22.59 16.90 16.72
C ASN A 187 -21.84 18.23 16.53
N VAL A 188 -21.53 18.85 17.63
CA VAL A 188 -20.86 20.17 17.70
C VAL A 188 -19.36 20.10 17.40
N GLY A 189 -18.77 18.91 17.45
CA GLY A 189 -17.38 18.68 17.16
C GLY A 189 -16.50 18.55 18.41
N TRP A 190 -15.26 18.21 18.18
CA TRP A 190 -14.20 18.03 19.17
C TRP A 190 -12.96 18.75 18.70
N VAL A 191 -12.23 19.39 19.58
CA VAL A 191 -11.01 20.13 19.29
C VAL A 191 -9.86 19.52 20.07
N GLY A 192 -8.66 19.54 19.51
CA GLY A 192 -7.50 19.04 20.20
C GLY A 192 -6.21 19.75 19.84
N LEU A 193 -5.31 19.81 20.80
CA LEU A 193 -3.98 20.37 20.65
C LEU A 193 -2.95 19.29 20.93
N LYS A 194 -2.29 18.80 19.88
CA LYS A 194 -1.32 17.72 19.93
C LYS A 194 0.10 18.24 19.84
N PHE A 195 0.88 18.05 20.91
CA PHE A 195 2.31 18.33 20.84
C PHE A 195 3.04 17.19 20.14
N LEU A 196 3.67 17.49 19.02
CA LEU A 196 4.41 16.56 18.16
C LEU A 196 5.90 16.56 18.48
N GLU A 197 6.44 17.71 18.90
CA GLU A 197 7.84 17.91 19.26
C GLU A 197 7.94 18.82 20.49
N THR A 198 8.73 18.39 21.45
CA THR A 198 9.18 19.22 22.58
C THR A 198 10.69 19.14 22.70
N PRO A 199 11.37 20.16 23.27
CA PRO A 199 12.81 20.11 23.41
C PRO A 199 13.29 18.92 24.23
N ILE A 200 14.52 18.50 23.98
CA ILE A 200 15.15 17.40 24.69
C ILE A 200 15.47 17.82 26.12
N ASN A 201 15.06 17.00 27.08
CA ASN A 201 15.45 17.13 28.46
C ASN A 201 16.94 16.77 28.59
N PRO A 202 17.81 17.71 29.01
CA PRO A 202 19.24 17.46 29.06
C PRO A 202 19.64 16.42 30.12
N ALA A 203 18.77 16.14 31.12
CA ALA A 203 19.04 15.14 32.14
C ALA A 203 18.75 13.71 31.68
N THR A 204 17.77 13.52 30.81
CA THR A 204 17.31 12.18 30.35
C THR A 204 17.71 11.88 28.91
N GLY A 205 18.01 12.89 28.08
CA GLY A 205 18.23 12.73 26.65
C GLY A 205 16.96 12.42 25.84
N GLN A 206 15.78 12.52 26.44
CA GLN A 206 14.48 12.29 25.82
C GLN A 206 13.70 13.60 25.66
N PRO A 207 12.70 13.65 24.75
CA PRO A 207 11.79 14.79 24.70
C PRO A 207 11.20 15.09 26.09
N MET A 208 11.13 16.38 26.44
CA MET A 208 10.60 16.80 27.75
C MET A 208 9.13 16.39 27.91
N GLY A 209 8.36 16.41 26.84
CA GLY A 209 6.92 16.27 26.87
C GLY A 209 6.21 17.48 27.43
N ILE A 210 4.92 17.37 27.63
CA ILE A 210 4.10 18.38 28.33
C ILE A 210 4.34 18.18 29.82
N THR A 211 4.74 19.26 30.49
CA THR A 211 4.98 19.28 31.93
C THR A 211 3.93 20.07 32.68
N THR A 212 3.12 20.84 31.98
CA THR A 212 2.07 21.68 32.55
C THR A 212 0.78 21.54 31.75
N PHE A 213 -0.30 21.32 32.49
CA PHE A 213 -1.67 21.39 31.99
C PHE A 213 -2.55 21.92 33.10
N GLN A 214 -3.10 23.12 32.93
CA GLN A 214 -3.93 23.80 33.92
C GLN A 214 -5.20 24.26 33.23
N VAL A 215 -6.36 23.85 33.73
CA VAL A 215 -7.68 24.32 33.27
C VAL A 215 -8.24 25.24 34.31
N PHE A 216 -8.80 26.37 33.91
CA PHE A 216 -9.39 27.35 34.80
C PHE A 216 -10.50 28.15 34.10
N PRO A 217 -11.44 28.74 34.85
CA PRO A 217 -12.44 29.64 34.29
C PRO A 217 -11.77 30.85 33.58
N TYR A 218 -12.29 31.25 32.42
CA TYR A 218 -11.83 32.43 31.71
C TYR A 218 -11.78 33.67 32.60
N SER A 219 -12.78 33.80 33.49
CA SER A 219 -12.83 34.91 34.48
C SER A 219 -11.65 34.90 35.47
N GLU A 220 -10.95 33.77 35.62
CA GLU A 220 -9.77 33.59 36.46
C GLU A 220 -8.46 33.60 35.66
N ALA A 221 -8.54 33.87 34.34
CA ALA A 221 -7.37 33.96 33.48
C ALA A 221 -6.35 34.97 34.02
N PRO A 222 -5.07 34.63 34.01
CA PRO A 222 -4.04 35.50 34.63
C PRO A 222 -3.96 36.85 33.90
N GLN A 223 -3.91 37.91 34.70
CA GLN A 223 -3.90 39.28 34.19
C GLN A 223 -2.50 39.91 34.25
N THR A 224 -1.52 39.17 34.72
CA THR A 224 -0.13 39.66 34.88
C THR A 224 0.88 38.60 34.45
N GLU A 225 2.02 39.02 33.93
CA GLU A 225 3.12 38.15 33.54
C GLU A 225 3.56 37.17 34.65
N THR A 226 3.55 37.64 35.91
CA THR A 226 3.88 36.77 37.05
C THR A 226 2.82 35.67 37.24
N ALA A 227 1.54 35.99 37.14
CA ALA A 227 0.48 35.03 37.27
C ALA A 227 0.44 34.06 36.08
N GLU A 228 0.76 34.52 34.88
CA GLU A 228 0.93 33.64 33.67
C GLU A 228 2.11 32.68 33.89
N TYR A 229 3.23 33.18 34.41
CA TYR A 229 4.38 32.32 34.71
C TYR A 229 4.08 31.32 35.82
N ASP A 230 3.40 31.74 36.89
CA ASP A 230 2.99 30.87 37.98
C ASP A 230 2.08 29.73 37.46
N GLN A 231 1.18 30.00 36.52
CA GLN A 231 0.33 28.97 35.90
C GLN A 231 1.11 28.02 34.99
N ILE A 232 1.95 28.53 34.08
CA ILE A 232 2.69 27.68 33.18
C ILE A 232 3.76 26.84 33.90
N SER A 233 4.19 27.26 35.08
CA SER A 233 5.14 26.52 35.91
C SER A 233 4.51 25.64 36.99
N ALA A 234 3.17 25.64 37.13
CA ALA A 234 2.45 24.94 38.19
C ALA A 234 2.41 23.43 38.06
N GLY A 235 2.79 22.89 36.90
CA GLY A 235 2.73 21.47 36.62
C GLY A 235 1.36 21.01 36.15
N VAL A 236 1.12 19.72 36.16
CA VAL A 236 -0.15 19.13 35.79
C VAL A 236 -1.06 19.10 37.01
N SER A 237 -2.23 19.73 36.91
CA SER A 237 -3.25 19.62 37.94
C SER A 237 -3.80 18.21 38.04
N PRO A 238 -3.85 17.57 39.19
CA PRO A 238 -4.50 16.29 39.35
C PRO A 238 -6.02 16.46 39.46
N PRO A 239 -6.77 15.52 38.96
CA PRO A 239 -6.43 14.45 38.05
C PRO A 239 -6.50 14.94 36.57
N HIS A 240 -6.04 14.15 35.64
CA HIS A 240 -5.93 14.45 34.21
C HIS A 240 -7.24 14.83 33.49
N ASN A 241 -8.36 14.80 34.15
CA ASN A 241 -9.67 15.31 33.73
C ASN A 241 -10.05 16.44 34.66
N VAL A 242 -9.63 17.64 34.35
CA VAL A 242 -10.03 18.81 35.15
C VAL A 242 -11.16 19.50 34.42
N ASN A 243 -12.35 19.19 34.86
CA ASN A 243 -13.49 20.04 34.63
C ASN A 243 -13.69 20.87 35.89
N PRO A 244 -13.64 22.20 35.85
CA PRO A 244 -14.06 23.03 36.96
C PRO A 244 -15.54 22.92 37.27
N HIS A 245 -16.30 22.21 36.41
CA HIS A 245 -17.69 21.88 36.61
C HIS A 245 -17.93 20.81 37.70
N PRO A 246 -19.01 20.90 38.47
CA PRO A 246 -19.46 19.79 39.31
C PRO A 246 -19.83 18.58 38.44
N ASP A 247 -19.42 17.37 38.85
CA ASP A 247 -19.54 16.11 38.15
C ASP A 247 -20.94 15.64 37.76
N ASP A 248 -21.96 16.46 37.98
CA ASP A 248 -23.36 16.06 37.80
C ASP A 248 -24.19 17.06 36.98
N TRP A 249 -23.68 17.33 35.78
CA TRP A 249 -24.35 18.13 34.77
C TRP A 249 -25.74 17.59 34.40
N THR A 250 -25.97 16.27 34.47
CA THR A 250 -27.26 15.66 34.14
C THR A 250 -28.35 15.92 35.18
N GLN A 251 -27.99 16.40 36.38
CA GLN A 251 -28.94 16.62 37.47
C GLN A 251 -29.43 18.06 37.66
N THR A 252 -28.79 19.04 37.03
CA THR A 252 -29.21 20.44 37.06
C THR A 252 -29.32 21.03 35.66
N PRO A 253 -30.41 20.71 34.90
CA PRO A 253 -30.63 21.26 33.60
C PRO A 253 -30.91 22.78 33.69
N ASN A 254 -29.93 23.60 33.73
CA ASN A 254 -29.90 25.09 33.71
C ASN A 254 -28.76 25.66 34.59
N SER A 255 -27.82 24.90 35.09
CA SER A 255 -26.62 25.41 35.70
C SER A 255 -25.54 25.49 34.67
N TYR A 256 -25.37 26.62 34.05
CA TYR A 256 -24.26 26.90 33.17
C TYR A 256 -22.98 26.87 34.01
N GLY A 257 -21.94 26.24 33.56
CA GLY A 257 -20.64 26.27 34.15
C GLY A 257 -19.84 27.54 33.80
N PRO A 258 -18.60 27.64 34.23
CA PRO A 258 -17.74 28.68 33.77
C PRO A 258 -17.27 28.39 32.37
N ASP A 259 -17.13 29.41 31.55
CA ASP A 259 -16.31 29.41 30.36
C ASP A 259 -14.88 29.00 30.74
N ILE A 260 -14.38 27.87 30.17
CA ILE A 260 -13.10 27.28 30.53
C ILE A 260 -12.02 27.57 29.49
N THR A 261 -10.85 27.87 29.98
CA THR A 261 -9.65 28.02 29.20
C THR A 261 -8.54 27.19 29.82
N TYR A 262 -7.49 26.89 29.08
CA TYR A 262 -6.38 26.13 29.62
C TYR A 262 -5.01 26.61 29.14
N VAL A 263 -3.99 26.35 29.97
CA VAL A 263 -2.58 26.48 29.64
C VAL A 263 -1.95 25.12 29.56
N VAL A 264 -1.27 24.86 28.44
CA VAL A 264 -0.48 23.67 28.23
C VAL A 264 0.94 24.04 27.84
N GLY A 265 1.94 23.39 28.46
CA GLY A 265 3.33 23.81 28.27
C GLY A 265 4.37 22.76 28.63
N SER A 266 5.58 23.08 28.31
CA SER A 266 6.77 22.28 28.56
C SER A 266 7.89 23.11 29.16
N GLY A 267 8.59 22.58 30.12
CA GLY A 267 9.69 23.22 30.83
C GLY A 267 9.93 22.57 32.20
N PRO A 268 10.88 23.12 33.03
CA PRO A 268 11.74 24.27 32.76
C PRO A 268 12.93 23.93 31.84
N PHE A 269 13.32 24.91 31.01
CA PHE A 269 14.51 24.81 30.16
C PHE A 269 15.55 25.85 30.56
N LYS A 270 16.80 25.58 30.25
CA LYS A 270 17.89 26.54 30.27
C LYS A 270 18.20 26.94 28.82
N LEU A 271 18.10 28.23 28.51
CA LEU A 271 18.30 28.76 27.17
C LEU A 271 19.47 29.74 27.15
N PRO A 272 20.70 29.31 26.82
CA PRO A 272 21.87 30.19 26.77
C PRO A 272 21.82 31.14 25.56
N PRO A 273 22.66 32.17 25.47
CA PRO A 273 22.79 32.98 24.29
C PRO A 273 23.02 32.16 23.05
N GLY A 274 22.22 32.36 22.00
CA GLY A 274 22.21 31.58 20.78
C GLY A 274 21.57 30.18 20.91
N GLY A 275 21.13 29.79 22.10
CA GLY A 275 20.40 28.54 22.29
C GLY A 275 19.04 28.57 21.61
N GLN A 276 18.56 27.37 21.22
CA GLN A 276 17.29 27.20 20.56
C GLN A 276 16.47 26.11 21.21
N LEU A 277 15.16 26.33 21.26
CA LEU A 277 14.17 25.31 21.65
C LEU A 277 13.18 25.16 20.51
N ALA A 278 13.00 23.91 20.06
CA ALA A 278 12.05 23.60 19.00
C ALA A 278 10.78 23.00 19.60
N PHE A 279 9.64 23.51 19.17
CA PHE A 279 8.30 23.02 19.51
C PHE A 279 7.48 22.86 18.25
N THR A 280 6.76 21.78 18.19
CA THR A 280 5.80 21.53 17.11
C THR A 280 4.50 21.02 17.73
N PHE A 281 3.39 21.63 17.36
CA PHE A 281 2.07 21.20 17.77
C PHE A 281 1.08 21.28 16.61
N ALA A 282 0.00 20.52 16.71
CA ALA A 282 -1.11 20.54 15.77
C ALA A 282 -2.39 20.99 16.48
N SER A 283 -3.13 21.89 15.87
CA SER A 283 -4.53 22.16 16.19
C SER A 283 -5.40 21.27 15.30
N ILE A 284 -6.26 20.46 15.90
CA ILE A 284 -7.01 19.39 15.26
C ILE A 284 -8.49 19.56 15.52
N HIS A 285 -9.31 19.44 14.48
CA HIS A 285 -10.76 19.48 14.56
C HIS A 285 -11.35 18.14 14.13
N ALA A 286 -12.36 17.66 14.83
CA ALA A 286 -12.98 16.39 14.57
C ALA A 286 -14.45 16.36 14.94
N ARG A 287 -15.19 15.38 14.45
CA ARG A 287 -16.62 15.23 14.69
C ARG A 287 -16.94 14.57 16.03
N ASN A 288 -16.03 13.76 16.54
CA ASN A 288 -16.19 13.01 17.80
C ASN A 288 -14.83 12.54 18.32
N LYS A 289 -14.80 11.97 19.52
CA LYS A 289 -13.58 11.48 20.17
C LYS A 289 -12.77 10.51 19.32
N ARG A 290 -13.41 9.52 18.70
CA ARG A 290 -12.73 8.50 17.89
C ARG A 290 -12.06 9.12 16.66
N ASP A 291 -12.74 10.05 16.00
CA ASP A 291 -12.23 10.80 14.85
C ASP A 291 -11.07 11.70 15.26
N LEU A 292 -11.21 12.41 16.40
CA LEU A 292 -10.16 13.25 16.95
C LEU A 292 -8.87 12.47 17.27
N PHE A 293 -9.01 11.33 17.92
CA PHE A 293 -7.87 10.49 18.30
C PHE A 293 -7.17 9.90 17.07
N LYS A 294 -7.92 9.48 16.06
CA LYS A 294 -7.34 9.07 14.77
C LYS A 294 -6.53 10.18 14.12
N LYS A 295 -7.08 11.39 14.05
CA LYS A 295 -6.40 12.55 13.48
C LYS A 295 -5.16 12.94 14.29
N ALA A 296 -5.19 12.83 15.61
CA ALA A 296 -4.03 13.06 16.46
C ALA A 296 -2.91 12.04 16.18
N MET A 297 -3.25 10.77 16.00
CA MET A 297 -2.29 9.73 15.60
C MET A 297 -1.73 10.00 14.20
N LEU A 298 -2.57 10.37 13.23
CA LEU A 298 -2.13 10.75 11.88
C LEU A 298 -1.18 11.94 11.90
N CYS A 299 -1.46 12.97 12.68
CA CYS A 299 -0.54 14.10 12.87
C CYS A 299 0.82 13.65 13.41
N GLN A 300 0.84 12.77 14.41
CA GLN A 300 2.09 12.27 14.98
C GLN A 300 2.87 11.43 13.95
N LEU A 301 2.20 10.58 13.21
CA LEU A 301 2.82 9.80 12.13
C LEU A 301 3.38 10.70 11.02
N LEU A 302 2.61 11.70 10.60
CA LEU A 302 3.04 12.68 9.61
C LEU A 302 4.30 13.43 10.07
N TYR A 303 4.32 13.88 11.34
CA TYR A 303 5.51 14.48 11.95
C TYR A 303 6.70 13.50 11.99
N ASN A 304 6.51 12.29 12.49
CA ASN A 304 7.54 11.26 12.59
C ASN A 304 8.14 10.92 11.22
N ASN A 305 7.35 11.07 10.16
CA ASN A 305 7.74 10.86 8.76
C ASN A 305 8.26 12.14 8.07
N SER A 306 8.73 13.10 8.81
CA SER A 306 9.25 14.36 8.26
C SER A 306 8.22 15.09 7.40
N TYR A 307 6.97 15.13 7.86
CA TYR A 307 5.80 15.75 7.22
C TYR A 307 5.41 15.16 5.85
N ARG A 308 5.88 14.00 5.50
CA ARG A 308 5.47 13.32 4.28
C ARG A 308 4.20 12.53 4.55
N ALA A 309 3.13 12.92 3.87
CA ALA A 309 1.84 12.27 3.97
C ALA A 309 1.87 10.87 3.34
N ALA A 310 0.90 10.02 3.72
CA ALA A 310 0.64 8.77 3.03
C ALA A 310 0.25 9.05 1.58
N GLU A 311 0.74 8.23 0.67
CA GLU A 311 0.48 8.35 -0.76
C GLU A 311 -0.21 7.09 -1.27
N ALA A 312 -1.23 7.28 -2.12
CA ALA A 312 -1.84 6.18 -2.83
C ALA A 312 -0.80 5.46 -3.71
N PRO A 313 -0.98 4.17 -4.03
CA PRO A 313 -0.12 3.48 -4.99
C PRO A 313 0.00 4.25 -6.31
N PRO A 314 1.08 4.10 -7.09
CA PRO A 314 1.23 4.76 -8.39
C PRO A 314 0.04 4.52 -9.32
N GLU A 315 -0.36 5.52 -10.08
CA GLU A 315 -1.46 5.35 -11.04
C GLU A 315 -1.08 4.37 -12.16
N PRO A 316 -1.94 3.39 -12.51
CA PRO A 316 -1.69 2.48 -13.61
C PRO A 316 -1.79 3.19 -14.96
N SER A 317 -1.03 2.72 -15.96
CA SER A 317 -1.14 3.18 -17.34
C SER A 317 -2.17 2.37 -18.09
N VAL A 318 -3.32 2.97 -18.33
CA VAL A 318 -4.48 2.30 -18.91
C VAL A 318 -4.54 2.51 -20.43
N ARG A 319 -5.00 1.47 -21.13
CA ARG A 319 -5.32 1.47 -22.55
C ARG A 319 -6.73 0.94 -22.77
N ALA A 320 -7.44 1.50 -23.76
CA ALA A 320 -8.77 1.06 -24.13
C ALA A 320 -8.81 0.62 -25.59
N VAL A 321 -9.45 -0.50 -25.85
CA VAL A 321 -9.65 -1.04 -27.20
C VAL A 321 -11.14 -1.11 -27.49
N ALA A 322 -11.53 -0.44 -28.59
CA ALA A 322 -12.90 -0.46 -29.08
C ALA A 322 -13.20 -1.78 -29.81
N GLY A 323 -14.30 -2.43 -29.42
CA GLY A 323 -14.84 -3.61 -30.11
C GLY A 323 -16.31 -3.45 -30.45
N ASP A 324 -16.89 -4.39 -31.21
CA ASP A 324 -18.31 -4.40 -31.53
C ASP A 324 -19.13 -4.71 -30.26
N ARG A 325 -19.80 -3.70 -29.71
CA ARG A 325 -20.54 -3.72 -28.43
C ARG A 325 -19.69 -4.20 -27.25
N MET A 326 -18.42 -3.84 -27.26
CA MET A 326 -17.55 -4.09 -26.11
C MET A 326 -16.40 -3.09 -26.08
N VAL A 327 -15.87 -2.90 -24.88
CA VAL A 327 -14.62 -2.19 -24.61
C VAL A 327 -13.72 -3.14 -23.83
N ILE A 328 -12.47 -3.23 -24.25
CA ILE A 328 -11.43 -3.93 -23.50
C ILE A 328 -10.50 -2.88 -22.91
N LEU A 329 -10.37 -2.89 -21.58
CA LEU A 329 -9.37 -2.12 -20.86
C LEU A 329 -8.22 -3.04 -20.48
N TYR A 330 -6.99 -2.56 -20.52
CA TYR A 330 -5.85 -3.24 -19.96
C TYR A 330 -4.81 -2.24 -19.46
N TRP A 331 -4.03 -2.62 -18.46
CA TRP A 331 -3.09 -1.74 -17.79
C TRP A 331 -1.85 -2.49 -17.33
N ASP A 332 -0.81 -1.74 -16.96
CA ASP A 332 0.45 -2.27 -16.46
C ASP A 332 0.45 -2.51 -14.94
N ASP A 333 1.51 -3.11 -14.43
CA ASP A 333 1.72 -3.52 -13.05
C ASP A 333 2.51 -2.51 -12.19
N ARG A 334 2.65 -1.26 -12.67
CA ARG A 334 3.46 -0.25 -11.96
C ARG A 334 2.97 0.05 -10.55
N SER A 335 1.65 -0.01 -10.34
CA SER A 335 1.04 0.22 -9.02
C SER A 335 1.46 -0.84 -8.01
N GLU A 336 1.49 -2.09 -8.41
CA GLU A 336 1.93 -3.22 -7.57
C GLU A 336 3.42 -3.14 -7.23
N LYS A 337 4.24 -2.67 -8.18
CA LYS A 337 5.69 -2.51 -8.03
C LYS A 337 6.10 -1.20 -7.35
N GLY A 338 5.16 -0.31 -7.08
CA GLY A 338 5.44 1.02 -6.54
C GLY A 338 6.30 1.89 -7.46
N ILE A 339 6.14 1.75 -8.80
CA ILE A 339 7.01 2.41 -9.79
C ILE A 339 6.40 3.72 -10.27
N TYR A 340 7.14 4.83 -10.09
CA TYR A 340 6.85 6.13 -10.71
C TYR A 340 7.82 6.44 -11.84
N TYR A 341 7.29 6.97 -12.95
CA TYR A 341 8.08 7.56 -14.02
C TYR A 341 8.12 9.07 -13.84
N LYS A 342 9.31 9.61 -13.57
CA LYS A 342 9.52 11.06 -13.53
C LYS A 342 9.43 11.68 -14.93
N PRO A 343 9.16 12.99 -15.05
CA PRO A 343 9.11 13.67 -16.35
C PRO A 343 10.38 13.55 -17.17
N ASP A 344 11.53 13.32 -16.56
CA ASP A 344 12.82 13.10 -17.21
C ASP A 344 13.05 11.64 -17.65
N GLY A 345 12.07 10.75 -17.43
CA GLY A 345 12.11 9.34 -17.78
C GLY A 345 12.85 8.45 -16.78
N THR A 346 13.33 9.01 -15.69
CA THR A 346 13.90 8.19 -14.61
C THR A 346 12.81 7.52 -13.79
N ILE A 347 13.13 6.35 -13.24
CA ILE A 347 12.23 5.57 -12.37
C ILE A 347 12.50 5.96 -10.92
N ASP A 348 11.43 6.27 -10.18
CA ASP A 348 11.44 6.35 -8.74
C ASP A 348 10.59 5.23 -8.15
N HIS A 349 10.96 4.75 -6.99
CA HIS A 349 10.16 3.79 -6.24
C HIS A 349 9.53 4.51 -5.05
N ILE A 350 8.20 4.46 -4.95
CA ILE A 350 7.55 4.82 -3.70
C ILE A 350 7.76 3.68 -2.72
N ASN A 351 8.61 3.94 -1.76
CA ASN A 351 8.40 3.36 -0.47
C ASN A 351 7.43 4.31 0.24
N ASP A 352 6.20 3.91 0.45
CA ASP A 352 5.39 4.60 1.42
C ASP A 352 6.16 4.56 2.73
N ARG A 353 6.67 5.73 3.14
CA ARG A 353 7.55 5.81 4.30
C ARG A 353 6.80 5.65 5.60
N LEU A 354 5.47 5.76 5.57
CA LEU A 354 4.62 5.53 6.74
C LEU A 354 4.44 4.04 6.99
N THR A 355 4.27 3.25 5.93
CA THR A 355 4.04 1.80 6.05
C THR A 355 5.32 0.98 5.83
N GLY A 356 6.39 1.59 5.29
CA GLY A 356 7.64 0.92 4.96
C GLY A 356 7.57 0.01 3.72
N ASN A 357 6.38 -0.18 3.17
CA ASN A 357 6.10 -1.05 2.02
C ASN A 357 5.12 -0.38 1.06
N ASN A 358 5.05 -0.88 -0.16
CA ASN A 358 3.94 -0.60 -1.06
C ASN A 358 2.72 -1.38 -0.54
N ALA A 359 1.81 -0.70 0.15
CA ALA A 359 0.59 -1.28 0.71
C ALA A 359 -0.51 -1.49 -0.35
N PHE A 360 -0.13 -1.64 -1.62
CA PHE A 360 -1.05 -1.88 -2.72
C PHE A 360 -2.01 -3.04 -2.39
N GLU A 361 -3.31 -2.80 -2.58
CA GLU A 361 -4.35 -3.80 -2.35
C GLU A 361 -5.04 -4.22 -3.64
N GLY A 362 -5.26 -3.27 -4.56
CA GLY A 362 -6.00 -3.63 -5.76
C GLY A 362 -6.28 -2.49 -6.72
N TYR A 363 -7.13 -2.80 -7.70
CA TYR A 363 -7.63 -1.89 -8.72
C TYR A 363 -9.14 -1.76 -8.66
N LYS A 364 -9.64 -0.52 -8.77
CA LYS A 364 -11.05 -0.20 -8.98
C LYS A 364 -11.25 0.36 -10.38
N ILE A 365 -12.29 -0.09 -11.05
CA ILE A 365 -12.62 0.34 -12.39
C ILE A 365 -13.89 1.17 -12.33
N TYR A 366 -13.83 2.38 -12.88
CA TYR A 366 -14.95 3.29 -12.96
C TYR A 366 -15.32 3.56 -14.41
N LYS A 367 -16.60 3.87 -14.64
CA LYS A 367 -17.15 4.17 -15.96
C LYS A 367 -17.96 5.45 -15.93
N SER A 368 -17.76 6.31 -16.88
CA SER A 368 -18.52 7.52 -17.09
C SER A 368 -19.18 7.53 -18.47
N THR A 369 -20.40 8.04 -18.53
CA THR A 369 -21.17 8.25 -19.76
C THR A 369 -21.42 9.73 -20.05
N ASP A 370 -20.90 10.62 -19.23
CA ASP A 370 -21.07 12.08 -19.24
C ASP A 370 -19.73 12.84 -19.25
N ARG A 371 -18.69 12.22 -19.82
CA ARG A 371 -17.33 12.79 -19.97
C ARG A 371 -16.68 13.13 -18.65
N GLY A 372 -16.80 12.23 -17.67
CA GLY A 372 -16.12 12.34 -16.39
C GLY A 372 -16.79 13.26 -15.36
N GLN A 373 -18.03 13.70 -15.59
CA GLN A 373 -18.79 14.44 -14.59
C GLN A 373 -19.25 13.50 -13.45
N THR A 374 -19.64 12.27 -13.79
CA THR A 374 -19.94 11.20 -12.85
C THR A 374 -19.22 9.91 -13.26
N TRP A 375 -18.93 9.06 -12.26
CA TRP A 375 -18.14 7.83 -12.46
C TRP A 375 -18.89 6.58 -11.97
N GLY A 376 -20.19 6.57 -12.09
CA GLY A 376 -21.09 5.53 -11.62
C GLY A 376 -22.16 6.10 -10.66
N GLU A 377 -22.69 5.25 -9.79
CA GLU A 377 -23.59 5.69 -8.73
C GLU A 377 -22.79 6.33 -7.59
N ALA A 378 -23.31 7.46 -7.07
CA ALA A 378 -22.67 8.16 -5.97
C ALA A 378 -22.93 7.40 -4.64
N ILE A 379 -21.88 7.26 -3.85
CA ILE A 379 -21.99 6.82 -2.46
C ILE A 379 -22.21 8.07 -1.62
N ILE A 380 -23.35 8.12 -0.93
CA ILE A 380 -23.78 9.24 -0.10
C ILE A 380 -23.92 8.74 1.33
N ASP A 381 -23.35 9.43 2.28
CA ASP A 381 -23.49 9.10 3.71
C ASP A 381 -24.87 9.50 4.26
N ALA A 382 -25.11 9.17 5.53
CA ALA A 382 -26.38 9.47 6.21
C ALA A 382 -26.68 10.98 6.33
N PHE A 383 -25.68 11.83 6.13
CA PHE A 383 -25.80 13.30 6.17
C PHE A 383 -25.92 13.92 4.77
N GLY A 384 -25.98 13.09 3.71
CA GLY A 384 -26.06 13.55 2.33
C GLY A 384 -24.72 13.98 1.72
N GLN A 385 -23.61 13.69 2.38
CA GLN A 385 -22.27 14.03 1.90
C GLN A 385 -21.78 12.98 0.90
N PHE A 386 -21.16 13.44 -0.16
CA PHE A 386 -20.54 12.57 -1.15
C PHE A 386 -19.28 11.91 -0.59
N GLN A 387 -19.23 10.57 -0.66
CA GLN A 387 -18.10 9.75 -0.17
C GLN A 387 -17.30 9.09 -1.30
N GLY A 388 -17.83 9.04 -2.51
CA GLY A 388 -17.18 8.43 -3.65
C GLY A 388 -18.14 7.86 -4.67
N TRP A 389 -17.64 7.04 -5.57
CA TRP A 389 -18.39 6.36 -6.61
C TRP A 389 -18.37 4.85 -6.40
N ILE A 390 -19.47 4.17 -6.74
CA ILE A 390 -19.51 2.71 -6.79
C ILE A 390 -18.70 2.25 -8.00
N PRO A 391 -17.62 1.48 -7.84
CA PRO A 391 -16.82 1.00 -8.96
C PRO A 391 -17.59 -0.04 -9.79
N LEU A 392 -17.32 -0.07 -11.08
CA LEU A 392 -17.86 -1.07 -12.02
C LEU A 392 -17.30 -2.48 -11.73
N ALA A 393 -16.05 -2.57 -11.30
CA ALA A 393 -15.38 -3.79 -10.87
C ALA A 393 -14.24 -3.47 -9.89
N ILE A 394 -13.91 -4.44 -9.04
CA ILE A 394 -12.76 -4.40 -8.12
C ILE A 394 -11.95 -5.68 -8.35
N TYR A 395 -10.64 -5.56 -8.43
CA TYR A 395 -9.67 -6.65 -8.47
C TYR A 395 -8.65 -6.41 -7.37
N ASP A 396 -8.66 -7.28 -6.37
CA ASP A 396 -7.90 -7.16 -5.13
C ASP A 396 -7.00 -8.38 -4.91
N LEU A 397 -5.98 -8.22 -4.10
CA LEU A 397 -5.06 -9.30 -3.74
C LEU A 397 -5.80 -10.41 -2.99
N LYS A 398 -5.32 -11.65 -3.13
CA LYS A 398 -5.77 -12.80 -2.33
C LYS A 398 -4.94 -12.89 -1.05
N ASN A 399 -5.20 -11.99 -0.11
CA ASN A 399 -4.45 -11.87 1.14
C ASN A 399 -5.32 -11.92 2.40
N GLY A 400 -6.65 -12.12 2.22
CA GLY A 400 -7.64 -12.17 3.29
C GLY A 400 -8.19 -10.79 3.67
N ILE A 401 -7.73 -9.70 3.04
CA ILE A 401 -8.26 -8.35 3.24
C ILE A 401 -9.46 -8.18 2.30
N GLN A 402 -10.64 -7.91 2.85
CA GLN A 402 -11.87 -7.79 2.06
C GLN A 402 -12.95 -6.99 2.80
N GLY A 403 -13.95 -6.51 2.06
CA GLY A 403 -15.09 -5.81 2.62
C GLY A 403 -14.88 -4.31 2.76
N GLU A 404 -15.50 -3.69 3.75
CA GLU A 404 -15.34 -2.25 4.04
C GLU A 404 -14.12 -1.99 4.90
N SER A 405 -13.43 -0.89 4.62
CA SER A 405 -12.33 -0.39 5.44
C SER A 405 -12.83 -0.05 6.87
N GLU A 406 -12.04 -0.42 7.86
CA GLU A 406 -12.34 -0.10 9.26
C GLU A 406 -12.14 1.38 9.58
N THR A 407 -11.22 2.02 8.87
CA THR A 407 -10.83 3.42 9.13
C THR A 407 -11.55 4.40 8.19
N ARG A 408 -11.93 3.98 6.98
CA ARG A 408 -12.64 4.79 5.98
C ARG A 408 -13.96 4.13 5.60
N ARG A 409 -15.05 4.55 6.23
CA ARG A 409 -16.39 4.04 5.91
C ARG A 409 -16.72 4.24 4.43
N HIS A 410 -17.48 3.29 3.88
CA HIS A 410 -17.90 3.24 2.48
C HIS A 410 -16.77 3.03 1.47
N PHE A 411 -15.54 2.80 1.94
CA PHE A 411 -14.44 2.41 1.08
C PHE A 411 -14.35 0.89 1.04
N ASN A 412 -14.68 0.31 -0.12
CA ASN A 412 -14.65 -1.13 -0.33
C ASN A 412 -13.24 -1.57 -0.72
N LEU A 413 -12.69 -2.52 0.04
CA LEU A 413 -11.36 -3.11 -0.15
C LEU A 413 -11.36 -4.31 -1.11
N GLY A 414 -12.53 -4.85 -1.48
CA GLY A 414 -12.63 -5.98 -2.40
C GLY A 414 -13.22 -7.24 -1.78
N SER A 415 -12.94 -8.39 -2.36
CA SER A 415 -13.54 -9.69 -1.99
C SER A 415 -12.58 -10.88 -2.17
N ASP A 416 -11.25 -10.66 -2.08
CA ASP A 416 -10.22 -11.65 -2.40
C ASP A 416 -10.34 -12.21 -3.85
N ALA A 417 -10.71 -11.34 -4.81
CA ALA A 417 -11.02 -11.75 -6.18
C ALA A 417 -9.78 -12.18 -6.98
N GLY A 418 -8.62 -11.71 -6.58
CA GLY A 418 -7.36 -11.84 -7.31
C GLY A 418 -7.16 -10.71 -8.31
N ILE A 419 -5.91 -10.27 -8.44
CA ILE A 419 -5.51 -9.22 -9.37
C ILE A 419 -5.76 -9.65 -10.81
N ARG A 420 -6.16 -8.68 -11.64
CA ARG A 420 -6.22 -8.79 -13.10
C ARG A 420 -5.78 -7.48 -13.71
N HIS A 421 -5.14 -7.56 -14.88
CA HIS A 421 -4.66 -6.40 -15.61
C HIS A 421 -5.50 -6.09 -16.86
N TYR A 422 -6.70 -6.62 -16.93
CA TYR A 422 -7.66 -6.30 -17.98
C TYR A 422 -9.10 -6.41 -17.49
N PHE A 423 -9.98 -5.68 -18.16
CA PHE A 423 -11.42 -5.74 -17.96
C PHE A 423 -12.15 -5.66 -19.30
N ILE A 424 -13.21 -6.43 -19.47
CA ILE A 424 -14.03 -6.41 -20.69
C ILE A 424 -15.43 -5.94 -20.34
N ASP A 425 -15.75 -4.73 -20.76
CA ASP A 425 -17.12 -4.20 -20.65
C ASP A 425 -17.94 -4.59 -21.89
N ARG A 426 -18.96 -5.38 -21.68
CA ARG A 426 -19.94 -5.79 -22.69
C ARG A 426 -21.27 -5.05 -22.59
N ASN A 427 -21.39 -4.17 -21.60
CA ASN A 427 -22.58 -3.33 -21.40
C ASN A 427 -22.36 -1.94 -22.00
N VAL A 428 -22.09 -1.91 -23.29
CA VAL A 428 -21.85 -0.69 -24.07
C VAL A 428 -22.56 -0.74 -25.41
N ASN A 429 -22.90 0.42 -25.93
CA ASN A 429 -23.50 0.58 -27.24
C ASN A 429 -22.47 1.17 -28.22
N ASN A 430 -22.50 0.68 -29.46
CA ASN A 430 -21.65 1.25 -30.51
C ASN A 430 -22.02 2.71 -30.79
N GLY A 431 -21.00 3.53 -31.00
CA GLY A 431 -21.17 4.94 -31.33
C GLY A 431 -21.29 5.87 -30.14
N TYR A 432 -21.39 5.38 -28.91
CA TYR A 432 -21.38 6.19 -27.71
C TYR A 432 -19.93 6.33 -27.18
N GLU A 433 -19.61 7.54 -26.73
CA GLU A 433 -18.34 7.78 -26.04
C GLU A 433 -18.46 7.38 -24.58
N TYR A 434 -17.56 6.51 -24.11
CA TYR A 434 -17.41 6.10 -22.73
C TYR A 434 -16.04 6.50 -22.22
N TRP A 435 -16.00 7.02 -21.00
CA TRP A 435 -14.75 7.21 -20.30
C TRP A 435 -14.60 6.13 -19.23
N TYR A 436 -13.39 5.67 -19.07
CA TYR A 436 -13.04 4.70 -18.04
C TYR A 436 -11.85 5.20 -17.23
N ALA A 437 -11.89 4.95 -15.93
CA ALA A 437 -10.75 5.13 -15.05
C ALA A 437 -10.44 3.82 -14.35
N VAL A 438 -9.16 3.50 -14.26
CA VAL A 438 -8.66 2.41 -13.42
C VAL A 438 -7.78 3.06 -12.37
N VAL A 439 -8.15 2.94 -11.11
CA VAL A 439 -7.40 3.49 -9.99
C VAL A 439 -6.82 2.36 -9.16
N ALA A 440 -5.58 2.53 -8.72
CA ALA A 440 -4.96 1.66 -7.74
C ALA A 440 -5.28 2.17 -6.34
N TYR A 441 -5.41 1.28 -5.39
CA TYR A 441 -5.67 1.60 -3.99
C TYR A 441 -4.89 0.68 -3.05
N ASP A 442 -4.70 1.14 -1.82
CA ASP A 442 -4.09 0.42 -0.72
C ASP A 442 -5.12 -0.02 0.33
N HIS A 443 -4.66 -0.72 1.35
CA HIS A 443 -5.48 -1.15 2.48
C HIS A 443 -5.20 -0.31 3.73
N ASP A 444 -6.04 -0.52 4.76
CA ASP A 444 -5.83 0.05 6.10
C ASP A 444 -4.46 -0.36 6.67
N ASP A 445 -3.72 0.60 7.24
CA ASP A 445 -2.51 0.32 8.02
C ASP A 445 -2.57 1.05 9.37
N GLY A 446 -3.04 0.36 10.39
CA GLY A 446 -3.30 0.94 11.69
C GLY A 446 -4.29 2.10 11.61
N PRO A 447 -3.91 3.32 12.03
CA PRO A 447 -4.79 4.49 11.93
C PRO A 447 -4.87 5.10 10.53
N ILE A 448 -4.02 4.67 9.58
CA ILE A 448 -3.95 5.21 8.23
C ILE A 448 -5.05 4.55 7.40
N PRO A 449 -6.02 5.32 6.89
CA PRO A 449 -7.07 4.77 6.03
C PRO A 449 -6.55 4.51 4.62
N PRO A 450 -7.24 3.63 3.87
CA PRO A 450 -6.89 3.33 2.51
C PRO A 450 -7.02 4.55 1.60
N LEU A 451 -6.07 4.68 0.70
CA LEU A 451 -5.99 5.71 -0.32
C LEU A 451 -6.19 5.09 -1.71
N GLU A 452 -6.70 5.89 -2.64
CA GLU A 452 -6.77 5.53 -4.05
C GLU A 452 -6.30 6.69 -4.93
N ASN A 453 -5.79 6.38 -6.12
CA ASN A 453 -5.36 7.41 -7.05
C ASN A 453 -6.54 8.32 -7.43
N ALA A 454 -6.26 9.59 -7.59
CA ALA A 454 -7.23 10.50 -8.18
C ALA A 454 -7.56 10.11 -9.63
N ILE A 455 -8.83 10.12 -9.99
CA ILE A 455 -9.28 9.98 -11.37
C ILE A 455 -8.85 11.25 -12.14
N ARG A 456 -8.10 11.08 -13.23
CA ARG A 456 -7.69 12.21 -14.06
C ARG A 456 -8.91 12.86 -14.71
N SER A 457 -9.00 14.17 -14.63
CA SER A 457 -10.10 14.95 -15.22
C SER A 457 -10.06 14.98 -16.74
N TYR A 458 -9.01 14.49 -17.37
CA TYR A 458 -8.82 14.47 -18.81
C TYR A 458 -8.29 13.12 -19.28
N PRO A 459 -9.00 12.44 -20.21
CA PRO A 459 -8.56 11.14 -20.70
C PRO A 459 -7.31 11.29 -21.55
N LYS A 460 -6.30 10.49 -21.26
CA LYS A 460 -5.05 10.46 -22.00
C LYS A 460 -4.46 9.06 -21.95
N GLU A 461 -4.07 8.51 -23.10
CA GLU A 461 -3.35 7.24 -23.14
C GLU A 461 -2.07 7.30 -22.28
N GLY A 462 -1.84 6.28 -21.48
CA GLY A 462 -0.70 6.21 -20.57
C GLY A 462 -0.95 6.84 -19.20
N THR A 463 -2.19 7.29 -18.92
CA THR A 463 -2.66 7.65 -17.58
C THR A 463 -3.73 6.68 -17.10
N ASN A 464 -4.29 6.90 -15.93
CA ASN A 464 -5.35 6.05 -15.39
C ASN A 464 -6.73 6.28 -16.00
N THR A 465 -6.91 7.27 -16.89
CA THR A 465 -8.20 7.63 -17.48
C THR A 465 -8.11 7.64 -18.99
N VAL A 466 -9.06 6.95 -19.66
CA VAL A 466 -9.13 6.81 -21.11
C VAL A 466 -10.54 7.04 -21.64
N ALA A 467 -10.67 7.51 -22.88
CA ALA A 467 -11.93 7.64 -23.59
C ALA A 467 -11.97 6.71 -24.80
N VAL A 468 -13.11 6.10 -25.07
CA VAL A 468 -13.28 5.12 -26.13
C VAL A 468 -14.70 5.13 -26.68
N ILE A 469 -14.82 4.95 -28.00
CA ILE A 469 -16.09 4.79 -28.70
C ILE A 469 -16.14 3.36 -29.28
N PRO A 470 -16.89 2.42 -28.69
CA PRO A 470 -17.04 1.08 -29.23
C PRO A 470 -17.69 1.10 -30.61
N GLY A 471 -17.30 0.16 -31.46
CA GLY A 471 -17.82 0.07 -32.83
C GLY A 471 -17.31 -1.18 -33.53
N LYS A 472 -17.93 -1.48 -34.68
CA LYS A 472 -17.41 -2.52 -35.55
C LYS A 472 -16.08 -2.06 -36.17
N PRO A 473 -15.18 -3.01 -36.47
CA PRO A 473 -13.98 -2.71 -37.22
C PRO A 473 -14.30 -1.94 -38.50
N ALA A 474 -13.39 -1.03 -38.86
CA ALA A 474 -13.52 -0.31 -40.14
C ALA A 474 -13.63 -1.28 -41.32
N SER A 475 -14.37 -0.90 -42.37
CA SER A 475 -14.51 -1.74 -43.56
C SER A 475 -13.13 -1.99 -44.17
N GLY A 476 -12.86 -3.23 -44.60
CA GLY A 476 -11.56 -3.64 -45.13
C GLY A 476 -10.50 -3.96 -44.09
N VAL A 477 -10.81 -3.85 -42.80
CA VAL A 477 -9.91 -4.29 -41.73
C VAL A 477 -10.23 -5.72 -41.33
N THR A 478 -9.27 -6.63 -41.45
CA THR A 478 -9.30 -7.94 -40.85
C THR A 478 -8.50 -7.87 -39.57
N LEU A 479 -9.19 -8.07 -38.45
CA LEU A 479 -8.57 -7.98 -37.13
C LEU A 479 -7.48 -9.06 -36.97
N GLY A 480 -6.46 -8.73 -36.23
CA GLY A 480 -5.45 -9.69 -35.85
C GLY A 480 -6.01 -10.77 -34.93
N SER A 481 -5.30 -11.88 -34.83
CA SER A 481 -5.70 -13.00 -33.95
C SER A 481 -4.49 -13.64 -33.29
N ALA A 482 -4.74 -14.49 -32.28
CA ALA A 482 -3.73 -15.31 -31.61
C ALA A 482 -4.27 -16.69 -31.31
N ASP A 483 -3.39 -17.65 -31.07
CA ASP A 483 -3.74 -18.94 -30.47
C ASP A 483 -4.41 -18.68 -29.11
N LYS A 484 -5.35 -19.52 -28.72
CA LYS A 484 -6.06 -19.36 -27.44
C LYS A 484 -5.28 -19.90 -26.24
N GLU A 485 -4.29 -20.76 -26.52
CA GLU A 485 -3.45 -21.42 -25.53
C GLU A 485 -2.08 -21.68 -26.14
N ALA A 486 -1.03 -21.50 -25.35
CA ALA A 486 0.31 -21.84 -25.77
C ALA A 486 0.48 -23.36 -25.80
N LYS A 487 0.98 -23.88 -26.93
CA LYS A 487 1.22 -25.30 -27.10
C LYS A 487 2.47 -25.72 -26.33
N HIS A 488 2.34 -26.68 -25.42
CA HIS A 488 3.47 -27.35 -24.78
C HIS A 488 4.23 -28.19 -25.78
N VAL A 489 5.52 -27.96 -26.01
CA VAL A 489 6.32 -28.62 -27.05
C VAL A 489 7.48 -29.46 -26.50
N SER A 490 7.87 -29.23 -25.27
CA SER A 490 8.93 -29.98 -24.58
C SER A 490 8.76 -29.87 -23.06
N GLY A 491 9.24 -30.90 -22.34
CA GLY A 491 9.11 -31.03 -20.90
C GLY A 491 7.98 -31.98 -20.52
N ASN A 492 7.66 -32.02 -19.23
CA ASN A 492 6.63 -32.89 -18.66
C ASN A 492 5.50 -32.14 -17.97
N SER A 493 5.51 -30.79 -17.98
CA SER A 493 4.50 -29.98 -17.29
C SER A 493 3.10 -30.21 -17.90
N GLU A 494 2.09 -30.28 -17.04
CA GLU A 494 0.67 -30.27 -17.40
C GLU A 494 0.04 -28.88 -17.30
N VAL A 495 0.84 -27.87 -17.02
CA VAL A 495 0.41 -26.47 -16.94
C VAL A 495 -0.13 -25.99 -18.28
N LYS A 496 -1.33 -25.46 -18.28
CA LYS A 496 -1.94 -24.79 -19.43
C LYS A 496 -1.72 -23.31 -19.33
N ILE A 497 -1.23 -22.70 -20.40
CA ILE A 497 -0.97 -21.27 -20.47
C ILE A 497 -1.97 -20.66 -21.46
N PRO A 498 -3.11 -20.13 -20.99
CA PRO A 498 -4.09 -19.51 -21.85
C PRO A 498 -3.58 -18.18 -22.41
N ILE A 499 -4.06 -17.79 -23.57
CA ILE A 499 -3.74 -16.53 -24.23
C ILE A 499 -5.02 -15.75 -24.44
N THR A 500 -5.08 -14.53 -23.89
CA THR A 500 -6.20 -13.63 -24.11
C THR A 500 -5.78 -12.51 -25.07
N LEU A 501 -6.49 -12.39 -26.19
CA LEU A 501 -6.29 -11.28 -27.12
C LEU A 501 -7.00 -10.05 -26.59
N LEU A 502 -6.24 -9.06 -26.16
CA LEU A 502 -6.73 -7.79 -25.66
C LEU A 502 -6.84 -6.73 -26.77
N ASP A 503 -5.84 -6.64 -27.63
CA ASP A 503 -5.78 -5.65 -28.70
C ASP A 503 -5.40 -6.31 -30.05
N PRO A 504 -6.39 -6.62 -30.88
CA PRO A 504 -6.14 -7.17 -32.21
C PRO A 504 -5.28 -6.27 -33.11
N GLY A 505 -5.29 -4.95 -32.86
CA GLY A 505 -4.51 -3.99 -33.63
C GLY A 505 -3.01 -4.04 -33.36
N LYS A 506 -2.61 -4.63 -32.24
CA LYS A 506 -1.20 -4.72 -31.81
C LYS A 506 -0.56 -6.06 -32.17
N THR A 507 -1.32 -7.05 -32.64
CA THR A 507 -0.74 -8.34 -33.01
C THR A 507 0.29 -8.21 -34.14
N THR A 508 1.40 -8.95 -34.02
CA THR A 508 2.57 -8.77 -34.88
C THR A 508 2.64 -9.78 -36.04
N GLY A 509 1.90 -10.88 -35.97
CA GLY A 509 2.00 -12.00 -36.90
C GLY A 509 3.21 -12.90 -36.67
N LYS A 510 3.80 -12.82 -35.50
CA LYS A 510 4.98 -13.60 -35.10
C LYS A 510 4.59 -14.88 -34.38
N LYS A 511 5.53 -15.84 -34.39
CA LYS A 511 5.57 -16.99 -33.51
C LYS A 511 6.40 -16.66 -32.28
N TYR A 512 5.94 -17.05 -31.11
CA TYR A 512 6.60 -16.86 -29.84
C TYR A 512 6.98 -18.18 -29.20
N ARG A 513 8.08 -18.13 -28.43
CA ARG A 513 8.62 -19.26 -27.69
C ARG A 513 8.91 -18.86 -26.26
N LEU A 514 8.25 -19.52 -25.30
CA LEU A 514 8.45 -19.37 -23.87
C LEU A 514 9.31 -20.51 -23.35
N THR A 515 10.35 -20.19 -22.62
CA THR A 515 11.31 -21.14 -22.02
C THR A 515 11.59 -20.76 -20.58
N PHE A 516 11.99 -21.74 -19.78
CA PHE A 516 12.29 -21.56 -18.37
C PHE A 516 13.72 -21.94 -18.05
N LYS A 517 14.26 -21.36 -16.98
CA LYS A 517 15.59 -21.61 -16.46
C LYS A 517 15.56 -21.70 -14.95
N GLN A 518 16.49 -22.44 -14.37
CA GLN A 518 16.67 -22.45 -12.92
C GLN A 518 17.03 -21.05 -12.43
N GLY A 519 16.34 -20.58 -11.41
CA GLY A 519 16.65 -19.34 -10.68
C GLY A 519 17.67 -19.53 -9.57
N ASN A 520 17.64 -18.63 -8.60
CA ASN A 520 18.61 -18.59 -7.49
C ASN A 520 18.40 -19.71 -6.46
N THR A 521 17.18 -20.22 -6.33
CA THR A 521 16.86 -21.34 -5.44
C THR A 521 16.51 -22.57 -6.28
N PRO A 522 16.56 -23.79 -5.72
CA PRO A 522 16.16 -25.00 -6.43
C PRO A 522 14.71 -24.97 -6.94
N PHE A 523 13.83 -24.22 -6.28
CA PHE A 523 12.41 -24.07 -6.68
C PHE A 523 12.16 -22.90 -7.62
N SER A 524 12.95 -21.84 -7.56
CA SER A 524 12.72 -20.65 -8.37
C SER A 524 12.98 -20.90 -9.87
N LEU A 525 12.16 -20.25 -10.71
CA LEU A 525 12.32 -20.25 -12.16
C LEU A 525 12.49 -18.82 -12.68
N LEU A 526 13.16 -18.73 -13.81
CA LEU A 526 13.25 -17.53 -14.63
C LEU A 526 12.65 -17.83 -16.00
N MET A 527 11.90 -16.89 -16.56
CA MET A 527 11.26 -17.00 -17.87
C MET A 527 12.01 -16.20 -18.92
N ASP A 528 12.10 -16.76 -20.11
CA ASP A 528 12.52 -16.08 -21.34
C ASP A 528 11.39 -16.20 -22.37
N LEU A 529 10.92 -15.07 -22.90
CA LEU A 529 9.98 -15.04 -24.03
C LEU A 529 10.65 -14.42 -25.25
N LYS A 530 10.70 -15.15 -26.34
CA LYS A 530 11.32 -14.74 -27.60
C LYS A 530 10.35 -14.83 -28.76
N ASP A 531 10.52 -13.91 -29.72
CA ASP A 531 9.90 -14.03 -31.04
C ASP A 531 10.65 -15.04 -31.96
N GLN A 532 10.10 -15.29 -33.12
CA GLN A 532 10.67 -16.22 -34.12
C GLN A 532 12.05 -15.79 -34.64
N ASP A 533 12.41 -14.51 -34.51
CA ASP A 533 13.70 -13.96 -34.94
C ASP A 533 14.74 -14.05 -33.82
N GLY A 534 14.37 -14.58 -32.66
CA GLY A 534 15.19 -14.76 -31.46
C GLY A 534 15.31 -13.53 -30.58
N ASN A 535 14.55 -12.46 -30.86
CA ASN A 535 14.54 -11.26 -30.02
C ASN A 535 13.68 -11.48 -28.79
N TYR A 536 14.14 -10.94 -27.67
CA TYR A 536 13.34 -10.94 -26.45
C TYR A 536 12.14 -10.00 -26.57
N VAL A 537 11.01 -10.44 -26.07
CA VAL A 537 9.76 -9.66 -26.04
C VAL A 537 9.86 -8.60 -24.95
N VAL A 538 9.28 -7.42 -25.22
CA VAL A 538 9.15 -6.32 -24.25
C VAL A 538 7.69 -6.18 -23.86
N ALA A 539 7.41 -6.23 -22.54
CA ALA A 539 6.08 -6.02 -22.00
C ALA A 539 5.65 -4.55 -22.05
N ILE A 540 4.36 -4.28 -21.82
CA ILE A 540 3.82 -2.91 -21.86
C ILE A 540 4.39 -1.99 -20.79
N ASN A 541 4.88 -2.55 -19.68
CA ASN A 541 5.58 -1.83 -18.61
C ASN A 541 7.05 -1.49 -18.93
N GLY A 542 7.54 -1.90 -20.12
CA GLY A 542 8.91 -1.68 -20.56
C GLY A 542 9.88 -2.79 -20.18
N ASP A 543 9.48 -3.78 -19.40
CA ASP A 543 10.32 -4.89 -18.99
C ASP A 543 10.61 -5.81 -20.16
N THR A 544 11.88 -6.16 -20.34
CA THR A 544 12.28 -7.19 -21.28
C THR A 544 12.10 -8.56 -20.63
N ILE A 545 11.34 -9.46 -21.27
CA ILE A 545 11.10 -10.81 -20.76
C ILE A 545 12.31 -11.69 -21.01
N ARG A 546 13.36 -11.44 -20.26
CA ARG A 546 14.62 -12.15 -20.24
C ARG A 546 15.10 -12.37 -18.81
N ASN A 547 15.30 -13.64 -18.43
CA ASN A 547 15.54 -13.99 -17.04
C ASN A 547 14.51 -13.35 -16.10
N TYR A 548 13.28 -13.23 -16.58
CA TYR A 548 12.19 -12.59 -15.86
C TYR A 548 11.83 -13.49 -14.67
N PRO A 549 11.85 -12.97 -13.43
CA PRO A 549 11.59 -13.81 -12.28
C PRO A 549 10.16 -14.36 -12.35
N TYR A 550 10.03 -15.66 -12.24
CA TYR A 550 8.76 -16.32 -12.06
C TYR A 550 8.57 -16.62 -10.58
N PHE A 551 7.62 -15.95 -9.97
CA PHE A 551 7.24 -16.21 -8.59
C PHE A 551 5.98 -17.09 -8.58
N TYR A 552 6.08 -18.21 -7.87
CA TYR A 552 4.90 -18.98 -7.51
C TYR A 552 4.21 -18.25 -6.33
N ASP A 553 3.34 -17.33 -6.65
CA ASP A 553 2.44 -16.70 -5.71
C ASP A 553 1.04 -16.70 -6.35
N PRO A 554 0.11 -17.53 -5.84
CA PRO A 554 -1.24 -17.56 -6.38
C PRO A 554 -2.05 -16.28 -6.12
N ALA A 555 -1.55 -15.39 -5.26
CA ALA A 555 -2.17 -14.10 -4.97
C ALA A 555 -1.83 -13.03 -6.02
N LEU A 556 -0.69 -13.19 -6.72
CA LEU A 556 -0.23 -12.24 -7.73
C LEU A 556 -0.58 -12.72 -9.14
N ASP A 557 -1.02 -11.78 -9.99
CA ASP A 557 -1.18 -12.04 -11.42
C ASP A 557 0.19 -11.94 -12.11
N ASN A 558 0.84 -13.08 -12.32
CA ASN A 558 2.11 -13.16 -13.06
C ASN A 558 1.91 -12.99 -14.57
N ALA A 559 0.89 -12.26 -14.99
CA ALA A 559 0.58 -12.09 -16.39
C ALA A 559 1.53 -11.10 -17.08
N ILE A 560 1.91 -11.47 -18.29
CA ILE A 560 2.70 -10.61 -19.16
C ILE A 560 1.78 -10.04 -20.23
N ILE A 561 1.73 -8.72 -20.36
CA ILE A 561 1.01 -8.06 -21.45
C ILE A 561 2.01 -7.52 -22.45
N PHE A 562 1.89 -7.96 -23.71
CA PHE A 562 2.74 -7.53 -24.82
C PHE A 562 2.00 -7.74 -26.15
N ASP A 563 2.30 -6.96 -27.16
CA ASP A 563 1.76 -7.10 -28.54
C ASP A 563 0.24 -7.32 -28.59
N GLY A 564 -0.50 -6.73 -27.67
CA GLY A 564 -1.95 -6.85 -27.55
C GLY A 564 -2.42 -8.17 -26.92
N LEU A 565 -1.53 -8.95 -26.33
CA LEU A 565 -1.81 -10.24 -25.70
C LEU A 565 -1.64 -10.16 -24.19
N TYR A 566 -2.46 -10.91 -23.47
CA TYR A 566 -2.32 -11.19 -22.04
C TYR A 566 -1.98 -12.67 -21.88
N LEU A 567 -0.86 -12.95 -21.26
CA LEU A 567 -0.29 -14.27 -21.07
C LEU A 567 -0.12 -14.52 -19.55
N PRO A 568 -1.11 -15.08 -18.87
CA PRO A 568 -0.97 -15.49 -17.47
C PRO A 568 -0.18 -16.82 -17.41
N VAL A 569 0.94 -16.80 -16.73
CA VAL A 569 1.72 -18.01 -16.49
C VAL A 569 1.51 -18.42 -15.04
N GLN A 570 0.54 -19.31 -14.82
CA GLN A 570 0.21 -19.82 -13.49
C GLN A 570 0.63 -21.29 -13.39
N ASP A 571 1.33 -21.63 -12.33
CA ASP A 571 1.77 -23.01 -12.07
C ASP A 571 0.70 -23.82 -11.36
N LEU A 572 0.87 -25.13 -11.40
CA LEU A 572 0.14 -26.03 -10.53
C LEU A 572 0.75 -26.02 -9.12
N THR A 573 -0.07 -26.24 -8.13
CA THR A 573 0.44 -26.49 -6.78
C THR A 573 1.20 -27.81 -6.76
N PRO A 574 2.44 -27.86 -6.24
CA PRO A 574 3.13 -29.11 -6.00
C PRO A 574 2.31 -29.98 -5.06
N ASP A 575 1.80 -31.09 -5.54
CA ASP A 575 0.99 -32.02 -4.77
C ASP A 575 1.08 -33.43 -5.35
N VAL A 576 0.57 -34.38 -4.60
CA VAL A 576 0.49 -35.76 -4.97
C VAL A 576 -0.97 -36.12 -5.26
N ASN A 577 -1.23 -36.64 -6.47
CA ASN A 577 -2.56 -37.12 -6.84
C ASN A 577 -2.77 -38.56 -6.31
N TRP A 578 -3.57 -38.66 -5.25
CA TRP A 578 -3.90 -39.96 -4.63
C TRP A 578 -4.84 -40.82 -5.44
N ASP A 579 -5.72 -40.23 -6.25
CA ASP A 579 -6.72 -40.96 -7.04
C ASP A 579 -6.08 -41.77 -8.15
N ALA A 580 -4.88 -41.41 -8.57
CA ALA A 580 -4.12 -42.18 -9.57
C ALA A 580 -3.41 -43.41 -9.00
N LEU A 581 -3.48 -43.69 -7.70
CA LEU A 581 -2.98 -44.92 -7.08
C LEU A 581 -3.84 -46.14 -7.40
N VAL A 582 -4.98 -45.98 -8.06
CA VAL A 582 -6.01 -47.01 -8.19
C VAL A 582 -6.32 -47.38 -9.64
N ASP A 583 -5.50 -47.06 -10.64
CA ASP A 583 -5.83 -47.47 -12.01
C ASP A 583 -5.11 -48.74 -12.46
N GLY A 584 -5.84 -49.69 -12.43
CA GLY A 584 -6.16 -50.95 -13.10
C GLY A 584 -5.18 -51.66 -13.90
N ASP A 585 -3.93 -51.86 -13.56
CA ASP A 585 -3.22 -53.09 -13.93
C ASP A 585 -2.23 -53.45 -12.81
N SER A 586 -2.66 -54.36 -11.95
CA SER A 586 -1.88 -55.10 -10.94
C SER A 586 -1.37 -54.33 -9.71
N VAL A 587 -2.12 -53.35 -9.16
CA VAL A 587 -1.94 -52.97 -7.76
C VAL A 587 -2.94 -53.74 -6.90
N HIS A 588 -2.56 -54.84 -6.34
CA HIS A 588 -3.27 -55.41 -5.22
C HIS A 588 -2.94 -54.57 -3.97
N ILE A 589 -3.75 -53.54 -3.72
CA ILE A 589 -3.82 -52.93 -2.40
C ILE A 589 -4.61 -53.94 -1.57
N TYR A 590 -3.91 -54.76 -0.79
CA TYR A 590 -4.55 -55.50 0.26
C TYR A 590 -5.16 -54.57 1.26
N ASP A 591 -6.33 -54.81 1.79
CA ASP A 591 -7.04 -54.06 2.83
C ASP A 591 -6.19 -53.70 4.07
N ALA A 592 -4.93 -54.06 4.09
CA ALA A 592 -3.97 -53.96 5.19
C ALA A 592 -2.93 -52.87 5.04
N TRP A 593 -2.95 -52.04 3.97
CA TRP A 593 -1.93 -51.02 3.73
C TRP A 593 -2.47 -49.61 3.94
N THR A 594 -1.82 -48.85 4.78
CA THR A 594 -2.00 -47.43 4.87
C THR A 594 -0.71 -46.73 4.47
N ILE A 595 -0.77 -45.82 3.54
CA ILE A 595 0.38 -45.05 3.09
C ILE A 595 0.21 -43.63 3.64
N ASP A 596 1.19 -43.17 4.39
CA ASP A 596 1.29 -41.78 4.82
C ASP A 596 2.40 -41.10 4.01
N LEU A 597 2.00 -40.20 3.11
CA LEU A 597 2.90 -39.36 2.32
C LEU A 597 2.93 -37.96 2.88
N THR A 598 4.13 -37.45 3.04
CA THR A 598 4.33 -36.07 3.50
C THR A 598 5.41 -35.42 2.65
N PHE A 599 5.22 -34.13 2.33
CA PHE A 599 6.29 -33.27 1.80
C PHE A 599 7.34 -33.09 2.89
N GLU A 600 8.56 -33.58 2.71
CA GLU A 600 9.58 -33.51 3.77
C GLU A 600 10.15 -32.11 3.95
N GLY A 601 10.13 -31.26 2.93
CA GLY A 601 10.60 -29.88 3.02
C GLY A 601 9.94 -29.07 4.13
N VAL A 602 8.70 -29.38 4.48
CA VAL A 602 7.92 -28.63 5.48
C VAL A 602 8.25 -29.05 6.92
N ASN A 603 8.67 -30.29 7.16
CA ASN A 603 8.88 -30.84 8.51
C ASN A 603 10.30 -30.67 9.07
N ALA A 604 11.27 -30.27 8.23
CA ALA A 604 12.66 -30.06 8.64
C ALA A 604 13.02 -28.56 8.79
N GLY A 605 12.03 -27.65 8.70
CA GLY A 605 12.26 -26.21 8.66
C GLY A 605 12.83 -25.73 7.34
N ALA A 606 12.80 -26.57 6.28
CA ALA A 606 13.11 -26.16 4.93
C ALA A 606 11.86 -25.56 4.28
N THR A 607 12.02 -24.44 3.61
CA THR A 607 10.96 -23.84 2.78
C THR A 607 10.85 -24.60 1.45
N ILE A 608 9.72 -24.47 0.75
CA ILE A 608 9.53 -25.02 -0.60
C ILE A 608 10.66 -24.60 -1.55
N ASP A 609 11.24 -23.43 -1.36
CA ASP A 609 12.37 -22.90 -2.12
C ASP A 609 13.62 -23.77 -2.09
N SER A 610 13.76 -24.63 -1.09
CA SER A 610 14.89 -25.54 -1.00
C SER A 610 14.72 -26.83 -1.82
N LEU A 611 13.53 -27.09 -2.41
CA LEU A 611 13.20 -28.30 -3.15
C LEU A 611 13.36 -28.14 -4.67
N SER A 612 13.85 -29.16 -5.34
CA SER A 612 13.99 -29.21 -6.79
C SER A 612 12.64 -29.43 -7.47
N ARG A 613 12.27 -28.59 -8.43
CA ARG A 613 11.07 -28.75 -9.25
C ARG A 613 11.07 -30.04 -10.05
N ASP A 614 12.23 -30.44 -10.58
CA ASP A 614 12.36 -31.73 -11.30
C ASP A 614 12.03 -32.92 -10.38
N ALA A 615 12.40 -32.85 -9.10
CA ALA A 615 12.09 -33.86 -8.12
C ALA A 615 10.61 -33.87 -7.74
N LEU A 616 10.02 -32.68 -7.52
CA LEU A 616 8.61 -32.53 -7.16
C LEU A 616 7.65 -32.93 -8.27
N SER A 617 8.01 -32.75 -9.54
CA SER A 617 7.17 -33.07 -10.71
C SER A 617 7.44 -34.49 -11.29
N SER A 618 8.26 -35.28 -10.62
CA SER A 618 8.52 -36.66 -11.04
C SER A 618 7.57 -37.65 -10.38
N ASP A 619 7.10 -38.63 -11.15
CA ASP A 619 6.39 -39.78 -10.61
C ASP A 619 7.37 -40.80 -10.08
N TYR A 620 6.98 -41.47 -9.01
CA TYR A 620 7.78 -42.53 -8.42
C TYR A 620 7.00 -43.81 -8.27
N GLU A 621 7.70 -44.94 -8.28
CA GLU A 621 7.14 -46.27 -8.05
C GLU A 621 8.02 -46.98 -7.04
N ILE A 622 7.44 -47.44 -5.94
CA ILE A 622 8.06 -48.34 -4.99
C ILE A 622 7.68 -49.75 -5.39
N ARG A 623 8.67 -50.56 -5.76
CA ARG A 623 8.48 -51.95 -6.22
C ARG A 623 8.94 -52.91 -5.14
N ILE A 624 8.09 -53.80 -4.70
CA ILE A 624 8.44 -54.85 -3.74
C ILE A 624 9.22 -55.95 -4.43
N VAL A 625 10.38 -56.29 -3.92
CA VAL A 625 11.32 -57.22 -4.54
C VAL A 625 11.72 -58.36 -3.62
N SER A 626 12.01 -59.52 -4.22
CA SER A 626 12.45 -60.73 -3.48
C SER A 626 13.85 -60.60 -2.90
N ASN A 627 14.71 -59.82 -3.55
CA ASN A 627 16.06 -59.56 -3.08
C ASN A 627 16.14 -58.20 -2.46
N PRO A 628 16.36 -58.08 -1.13
CA PRO A 628 16.42 -56.80 -0.46
C PRO A 628 17.47 -55.88 -1.02
N VAL A 629 17.15 -54.59 -1.06
CA VAL A 629 18.00 -53.47 -1.47
C VAL A 629 18.56 -52.76 -0.28
N LEU A 630 19.81 -52.33 -0.31
CA LEU A 630 20.46 -51.62 0.78
C LEU A 630 20.32 -50.15 0.61
N TYR A 631 19.75 -49.45 1.61
CA TYR A 631 19.64 -48.02 1.65
C TYR A 631 20.40 -47.43 2.87
N PRO A 632 20.90 -46.16 2.80
CA PRO A 632 21.53 -45.53 3.93
C PRO A 632 20.56 -45.29 5.08
N ALA A 633 21.02 -45.61 6.30
CA ALA A 633 20.29 -45.28 7.51
C ALA A 633 20.56 -43.84 7.92
N VAL A 634 19.48 -43.09 8.24
CA VAL A 634 19.58 -41.67 8.66
C VAL A 634 18.93 -41.43 10.02
N GLY A 635 19.43 -40.42 10.73
CA GLY A 635 18.88 -39.94 12.00
C GLY A 635 17.76 -38.93 11.85
N ALA A 636 17.45 -38.26 12.96
CA ALA A 636 16.33 -37.30 13.03
C ALA A 636 16.45 -36.10 12.05
N SER A 637 17.66 -35.65 11.78
CA SER A 637 17.94 -34.52 10.88
C SER A 637 18.51 -34.98 9.53
N LEU A 638 18.14 -36.17 9.08
CA LEU A 638 18.63 -36.81 7.86
C LEU A 638 20.17 -36.98 7.83
N ASN A 639 20.84 -36.90 8.97
CA ASN A 639 22.26 -37.17 9.05
C ASN A 639 22.54 -38.65 8.92
N PRO A 640 23.48 -39.09 8.06
CA PRO A 640 23.86 -40.48 7.97
C PRO A 640 24.31 -41.04 9.32
N THR A 641 23.80 -42.21 9.71
CA THR A 641 24.19 -42.88 10.96
C THR A 641 25.35 -43.89 10.74
N GLY A 642 25.85 -43.98 9.50
CA GLY A 642 26.95 -44.86 9.13
C GLY A 642 26.54 -46.32 8.91
N GLY A 643 25.23 -46.62 8.99
CA GLY A 643 24.66 -47.96 8.71
C GLY A 643 23.81 -47.99 7.44
N THR A 644 23.43 -49.23 7.04
CA THR A 644 22.51 -49.48 5.95
C THR A 644 21.31 -50.27 6.41
N ILE A 645 20.13 -50.02 5.85
CA ILE A 645 18.92 -50.75 6.10
C ILE A 645 18.64 -51.63 4.88
N SER A 646 18.39 -52.89 5.14
CA SER A 646 17.99 -53.88 4.14
C SER A 646 16.48 -53.85 3.98
N ALA A 647 16.00 -53.33 2.85
CA ALA A 647 14.58 -53.11 2.59
C ALA A 647 14.10 -54.01 1.41
N PRO A 648 12.91 -54.60 1.48
CA PRO A 648 12.36 -55.49 0.45
C PRO A 648 11.73 -54.73 -0.71
N PHE A 649 12.27 -53.58 -1.05
CA PHE A 649 11.77 -52.76 -2.16
C PHE A 649 12.88 -51.98 -2.87
N GLU A 650 12.59 -51.61 -4.12
CA GLU A 650 13.35 -50.64 -4.89
C GLU A 650 12.47 -49.47 -5.32
N ILE A 651 13.06 -48.28 -5.52
CA ILE A 651 12.33 -47.08 -5.90
C ILE A 651 12.75 -46.66 -7.29
N TRP A 652 11.78 -46.39 -8.12
CA TRP A 652 11.98 -45.92 -9.50
C TRP A 652 11.37 -44.55 -9.71
N ASN A 653 12.11 -43.67 -10.35
CA ASN A 653 11.55 -42.48 -10.96
C ASN A 653 10.96 -42.88 -12.30
N LEU A 654 9.64 -42.83 -12.45
CA LEU A 654 8.95 -43.25 -13.67
C LEU A 654 9.10 -42.22 -14.80
N THR A 655 9.30 -40.93 -14.44
CA THR A 655 9.48 -39.87 -15.43
C THR A 655 10.79 -40.01 -16.18
N THR A 656 11.85 -40.44 -15.52
CA THR A 656 13.18 -40.65 -16.12
C THR A 656 13.46 -42.11 -16.39
N ASN A 657 12.59 -43.03 -15.96
CA ASN A 657 12.75 -44.47 -16.00
C ASN A 657 14.09 -44.93 -15.38
N THR A 658 14.43 -44.39 -14.22
CA THR A 658 15.67 -44.73 -13.51
C THR A 658 15.39 -45.22 -12.10
N LYS A 659 16.14 -46.22 -11.63
CA LYS A 659 16.15 -46.62 -10.24
C LYS A 659 16.79 -45.50 -9.43
N VAL A 660 16.11 -45.01 -8.41
CA VAL A 660 16.57 -43.91 -7.58
C VAL A 660 16.92 -44.35 -6.17
N ASN A 661 17.72 -43.53 -5.49
CA ASN A 661 18.15 -43.78 -4.12
C ASN A 661 17.03 -43.42 -3.12
N ALA A 662 17.18 -43.88 -1.91
CA ALA A 662 16.38 -43.48 -0.76
C ALA A 662 17.26 -43.41 0.49
N ALA A 663 16.77 -42.74 1.52
CA ALA A 663 17.30 -42.81 2.86
C ALA A 663 16.22 -43.35 3.79
N ILE A 664 16.56 -44.20 4.73
CA ILE A 664 15.59 -44.77 5.65
C ILE A 664 15.93 -44.36 7.09
N ARG A 665 14.95 -43.75 7.74
CA ARG A 665 15.03 -43.41 9.15
C ARG A 665 14.41 -44.56 9.96
N ASN A 666 15.28 -45.36 10.59
CA ASN A 666 14.87 -46.40 11.48
C ASN A 666 14.25 -45.80 12.76
N ARG A 667 13.00 -46.17 13.05
CA ARG A 667 12.31 -45.82 14.31
C ARG A 667 11.89 -47.03 15.13
N GLY A 668 12.15 -48.24 14.64
CA GLY A 668 11.89 -49.49 15.32
C GLY A 668 12.92 -49.84 16.39
N ALA A 669 12.60 -50.81 17.21
CA ALA A 669 13.32 -51.07 18.48
C ALA A 669 14.65 -51.79 18.36
N ALA A 670 15.00 -52.41 17.24
CA ALA A 670 16.29 -53.13 17.15
C ALA A 670 16.60 -53.62 15.69
N GLY A 671 17.68 -53.12 15.15
CA GLY A 671 18.36 -53.71 13.98
C GLY A 671 18.34 -52.86 12.73
N PHE A 672 19.12 -53.25 11.70
CA PHE A 672 19.21 -52.62 10.39
C PHE A 672 18.27 -53.27 9.36
N ASN A 673 17.15 -53.83 9.81
CA ASN A 673 16.09 -54.33 8.94
C ASN A 673 14.95 -53.35 8.88
N TRP A 674 14.34 -53.18 7.71
CA TRP A 674 13.18 -52.33 7.53
C TRP A 674 11.97 -52.84 8.33
N ASP A 675 11.22 -51.96 8.95
CA ASP A 675 9.97 -52.25 9.59
C ASP A 675 8.90 -51.16 9.29
N ASP A 676 7.65 -51.37 9.69
CA ASP A 676 6.49 -50.52 9.40
C ASP A 676 6.53 -49.15 10.16
N TYR A 677 7.47 -48.96 11.08
CA TYR A 677 7.72 -47.68 11.77
C TYR A 677 8.73 -46.81 11.05
N ASP A 678 9.45 -47.39 10.08
CA ASP A 678 10.49 -46.69 9.34
C ASP A 678 9.92 -45.68 8.36
N ARG A 679 10.70 -44.60 8.13
CA ARG A 679 10.35 -43.58 7.18
C ARG A 679 11.30 -43.60 6.00
N ILE A 680 10.74 -43.70 4.82
CA ILE A 680 11.44 -43.76 3.52
C ILE A 680 11.51 -42.33 2.97
N PHE A 681 12.69 -41.79 2.78
CA PHE A 681 12.92 -40.50 2.10
C PHE A 681 13.37 -40.81 0.68
N ILE A 682 12.53 -40.50 -0.30
CA ILE A 682 12.85 -40.71 -1.71
C ILE A 682 13.89 -39.67 -2.13
N ILE A 683 15.00 -40.12 -2.72
CA ILE A 683 16.08 -39.22 -3.21
C ILE A 683 16.07 -39.31 -4.74
N ASN A 684 15.74 -38.18 -5.41
CA ASN A 684 15.69 -38.12 -6.88
C ASN A 684 17.10 -38.10 -7.50
N LYS A 685 17.88 -39.09 -7.19
CA LYS A 685 19.22 -39.37 -7.75
C LYS A 685 19.36 -40.86 -8.07
N PRO A 686 20.11 -41.23 -9.12
CA PRO A 686 20.34 -42.62 -9.44
C PRO A 686 20.84 -43.42 -8.24
N TYR A 687 20.32 -44.65 -8.10
CA TYR A 687 20.76 -45.55 -7.05
C TYR A 687 22.23 -45.91 -7.23
N PRO A 688 23.08 -45.81 -6.19
CA PRO A 688 24.51 -46.04 -6.31
C PRO A 688 24.85 -47.55 -6.24
N GLU A 689 24.71 -48.24 -7.34
CA GLU A 689 24.92 -49.70 -7.44
C GLU A 689 26.32 -50.15 -6.95
N ASN A 690 27.34 -49.31 -7.15
CA ASN A 690 28.71 -49.59 -6.73
C ASN A 690 29.01 -49.26 -5.27
N ASN A 691 28.15 -48.52 -4.60
CA ASN A 691 28.28 -48.14 -3.19
C ASN A 691 26.90 -48.02 -2.52
N PRO A 692 26.16 -49.16 -2.39
CA PRO A 692 24.88 -49.15 -1.72
C PRO A 692 24.99 -48.56 -0.32
N GLY A 693 24.03 -47.77 0.08
CA GLY A 693 24.02 -47.13 1.40
C GLY A 693 24.77 -45.81 1.47
N SER A 694 25.35 -45.33 0.38
CA SER A 694 25.86 -43.95 0.36
C SER A 694 24.73 -42.91 0.34
N PHE A 695 24.88 -41.93 1.17
CA PHE A 695 23.98 -40.79 1.26
C PHE A 695 24.78 -39.48 1.20
N ASN A 696 24.40 -38.59 0.31
CA ASN A 696 24.98 -37.26 0.25
C ASN A 696 23.99 -36.26 0.85
N ALA A 697 24.27 -35.78 2.03
CA ALA A 697 23.43 -34.82 2.77
C ALA A 697 23.31 -33.45 2.09
N SER A 698 24.17 -33.13 1.10
CA SER A 698 24.08 -31.86 0.35
C SER A 698 22.92 -31.81 -0.67
N SER A 699 22.08 -32.84 -0.73
CA SER A 699 21.00 -32.98 -1.70
C SER A 699 19.61 -32.99 -1.07
N LEU A 700 19.36 -32.20 -0.02
CA LEU A 700 17.98 -31.99 0.50
C LEU A 700 17.03 -31.50 -0.59
N ALA A 701 17.54 -30.74 -1.55
CA ALA A 701 16.78 -30.28 -2.72
C ALA A 701 16.20 -31.44 -3.57
N ASP A 702 16.82 -32.61 -3.52
CA ASP A 702 16.42 -33.77 -4.29
C ASP A 702 15.55 -34.76 -3.48
N ILE A 703 15.11 -34.38 -2.27
CA ILE A 703 14.26 -35.21 -1.41
C ILE A 703 12.83 -34.63 -1.40
N PRO A 704 12.00 -34.91 -2.41
CA PRO A 704 10.67 -34.33 -2.49
C PRO A 704 9.70 -34.93 -1.49
N TYR A 705 9.80 -36.25 -1.23
CA TYR A 705 8.76 -36.97 -0.50
C TYR A 705 9.33 -37.88 0.59
N ARG A 706 8.59 -37.94 1.71
CA ARG A 706 8.72 -38.92 2.76
C ARG A 706 7.52 -39.87 2.72
N VAL A 707 7.79 -41.16 2.69
CA VAL A 707 6.78 -42.23 2.65
C VAL A 707 6.86 -43.06 3.91
N ARG A 708 5.74 -43.39 4.49
CA ARG A 708 5.59 -44.43 5.50
C ARG A 708 4.62 -45.46 5.00
N ILE A 709 5.01 -46.73 5.04
CA ILE A 709 4.21 -47.84 4.60
C ILE A 709 3.84 -48.65 5.84
N TYR A 710 2.55 -48.74 6.12
CA TYR A 710 2.02 -49.54 7.22
C TYR A 710 1.52 -50.87 6.67
N SER A 711 1.87 -51.96 7.31
CA SER A 711 1.34 -53.28 7.00
C SER A 711 0.98 -54.01 8.28
N GLU A 712 -0.26 -54.46 8.42
CA GLU A 712 -0.69 -55.37 9.51
C GLU A 712 -0.12 -56.76 9.36
N ALA A 713 0.34 -57.15 8.16
CA ALA A 713 1.03 -58.39 7.89
C ALA A 713 2.47 -58.11 7.46
N LEU A 714 3.44 -58.56 8.25
CA LEU A 714 4.88 -58.41 8.03
C LEU A 714 5.45 -58.99 6.72
N SER A 715 4.61 -59.51 5.81
CA SER A 715 5.05 -60.06 4.53
C SER A 715 4.26 -59.49 3.37
N VAL A 716 4.90 -58.59 2.63
CA VAL A 716 4.40 -58.09 1.36
C VAL A 716 4.89 -59.00 0.25
N PRO A 717 4.02 -59.53 -0.62
CA PRO A 717 4.46 -60.38 -1.71
C PRO A 717 5.38 -59.63 -2.67
N PRO A 718 6.48 -60.22 -3.11
CA PRO A 718 7.29 -59.69 -4.18
C PRO A 718 6.46 -59.52 -5.45
N GLY A 719 6.57 -58.36 -6.12
CA GLY A 719 5.85 -57.99 -7.31
C GLY A 719 4.81 -56.91 -7.13
N ASP A 720 4.44 -56.59 -5.90
CA ASP A 720 3.56 -55.47 -5.62
C ASP A 720 4.26 -54.13 -5.88
N LYS A 721 3.48 -53.09 -6.25
CA LYS A 721 3.96 -51.79 -6.64
C LYS A 721 3.10 -50.70 -5.99
N ILE A 722 3.76 -49.66 -5.51
CA ILE A 722 3.12 -48.46 -5.01
C ILE A 722 3.51 -47.28 -5.91
N LYS A 723 2.57 -46.74 -6.62
CA LYS A 723 2.80 -45.61 -7.53
C LYS A 723 2.46 -44.28 -6.85
N ILE A 724 3.37 -43.34 -6.96
CA ILE A 724 3.22 -41.96 -6.47
C ILE A 724 3.13 -41.08 -7.71
N VAL A 725 1.98 -40.49 -7.94
CA VAL A 725 1.73 -39.57 -9.07
C VAL A 725 1.68 -38.16 -8.59
N THR A 726 2.45 -37.29 -9.22
CA THR A 726 2.62 -35.90 -8.80
C THR A 726 1.97 -34.97 -9.81
N ASN A 727 1.58 -33.77 -9.35
CA ASN A 727 1.24 -32.70 -10.28
C ASN A 727 2.49 -32.30 -11.07
N LYS A 728 2.34 -32.17 -12.38
CA LYS A 728 3.43 -31.81 -13.29
C LYS A 728 3.58 -30.30 -13.36
N ILE A 729 4.22 -29.74 -12.35
CA ILE A 729 4.52 -28.29 -12.28
C ILE A 729 5.53 -27.90 -13.37
N LEU A 730 5.65 -26.60 -13.63
CA LEU A 730 6.65 -26.07 -14.56
C LEU A 730 8.07 -26.39 -14.09
N THR A 731 8.93 -26.79 -15.03
CA THR A 731 10.35 -27.03 -14.80
C THR A 731 11.19 -26.26 -15.84
N LYS A 732 12.51 -26.23 -15.64
CA LYS A 732 13.47 -25.63 -16.61
C LYS A 732 13.46 -26.34 -17.98
N ASN A 733 12.86 -27.53 -18.11
CA ASN A 733 12.84 -28.31 -19.33
C ASN A 733 11.60 -28.02 -20.19
N ASP A 734 10.64 -27.30 -19.64
CA ASP A 734 9.39 -27.01 -20.33
C ASP A 734 9.54 -25.88 -21.34
N VAL A 735 8.91 -26.05 -22.48
CA VAL A 735 8.90 -25.09 -23.58
C VAL A 735 7.49 -24.99 -24.13
N TYR A 736 7.02 -23.77 -24.33
CA TYR A 736 5.72 -23.46 -24.92
C TYR A 736 5.88 -22.60 -26.16
N GLU A 737 5.00 -22.78 -27.16
CA GLU A 737 4.99 -22.00 -28.38
C GLU A 737 3.56 -21.63 -28.76
N PHE A 738 3.40 -20.45 -29.38
CA PHE A 738 2.12 -19.98 -29.91
C PHE A 738 2.34 -19.00 -31.06
N ASN A 739 1.25 -18.76 -31.83
CA ASN A 739 1.30 -17.94 -33.03
C ASN A 739 0.32 -16.77 -32.88
N THR A 740 0.63 -15.70 -33.60
CA THR A 740 -0.28 -14.57 -33.86
C THR A 740 -0.47 -14.37 -35.34
N VAL A 741 -1.56 -13.70 -35.70
CA VAL A 741 -1.83 -13.22 -37.05
C VAL A 741 -1.95 -11.71 -36.98
N LYS A 742 -1.19 -11.02 -37.81
CA LYS A 742 -1.21 -9.55 -37.84
C LYS A 742 -2.53 -9.03 -38.42
N GLN A 743 -3.04 -7.95 -37.88
CA GLN A 743 -4.12 -7.19 -38.48
C GLN A 743 -3.74 -6.77 -39.90
N THR A 744 -4.65 -6.93 -40.84
CA THR A 744 -4.45 -6.50 -42.25
C THR A 744 -5.53 -5.53 -42.67
N THR A 745 -5.17 -4.67 -43.62
CA THR A 745 -6.10 -3.74 -44.25
C THR A 745 -6.08 -3.98 -45.74
N THR A 746 -7.25 -4.22 -46.32
CA THR A 746 -7.40 -4.34 -47.78
C THR A 746 -7.79 -3.00 -48.41
N THR A 747 -7.31 -2.76 -49.62
CA THR A 747 -7.71 -1.56 -50.38
C THR A 747 -9.20 -1.62 -50.67
N MET A 748 -9.92 -0.57 -50.33
CA MET A 748 -11.36 -0.51 -50.54
C MET A 748 -11.72 -0.37 -51.99
N THR A 749 -12.81 -1.01 -52.35
CA THR A 749 -13.47 -0.87 -53.65
C THR A 749 -14.66 0.08 -53.57
N ALA A 750 -15.18 0.52 -54.70
CA ALA A 750 -16.35 1.41 -54.75
C ALA A 750 -17.57 0.78 -54.01
N SER A 751 -17.71 -0.56 -54.04
CA SER A 751 -18.79 -1.28 -53.36
C SER A 751 -18.67 -1.25 -51.83
N ASP A 752 -17.47 -1.08 -51.30
CA ASP A 752 -17.26 -0.98 -49.85
C ASP A 752 -17.74 0.35 -49.30
N LEU A 753 -17.72 1.43 -50.14
CA LEU A 753 -18.24 2.75 -49.77
C LEU A 753 -19.77 2.74 -49.58
N GLU A 754 -20.47 1.80 -50.21
CA GLU A 754 -21.94 1.65 -50.06
C GLU A 754 -22.31 1.20 -48.62
N ASN A 755 -21.38 0.67 -47.86
CA ASN A 755 -21.54 0.27 -46.48
C ASN A 755 -21.44 1.42 -45.47
N ILE A 756 -20.99 2.59 -45.89
CA ILE A 756 -20.89 3.78 -45.03
C ILE A 756 -22.32 4.17 -44.60
N ARG A 757 -22.54 4.34 -43.33
CA ARG A 757 -23.81 4.77 -42.75
C ARG A 757 -23.62 6.04 -41.97
N VAL A 758 -24.57 6.94 -42.10
CA VAL A 758 -24.70 8.15 -41.29
C VAL A 758 -25.70 7.84 -40.18
N VAL A 759 -25.32 8.09 -38.94
CA VAL A 759 -26.16 7.78 -37.78
C VAL A 759 -26.23 9.03 -36.88
N PRO A 760 -27.38 9.46 -36.48
CA PRO A 760 -28.70 8.97 -36.89
C PRO A 760 -29.06 9.45 -38.29
N ASN A 761 -29.85 8.65 -38.99
CA ASN A 761 -30.39 9.04 -40.32
C ASN A 761 -31.87 8.56 -40.43
N PRO A 762 -32.87 9.43 -40.47
CA PRO A 762 -32.72 10.89 -40.38
C PRO A 762 -32.35 11.39 -38.97
N TYR A 763 -31.67 12.52 -38.91
CA TYR A 763 -31.46 13.27 -37.68
C TYR A 763 -32.70 14.12 -37.39
N VAL A 764 -33.36 13.89 -36.24
CA VAL A 764 -34.61 14.59 -35.92
C VAL A 764 -34.34 15.78 -35.01
N VAL A 765 -34.56 15.63 -33.71
CA VAL A 765 -34.41 16.71 -32.73
C VAL A 765 -33.19 16.47 -31.80
N SER A 766 -32.96 15.21 -31.47
CA SER A 766 -31.84 14.76 -30.65
C SER A 766 -31.43 13.36 -31.07
N SER A 767 -30.17 13.01 -30.82
CA SER A 767 -29.60 11.69 -31.06
C SER A 767 -29.25 10.98 -29.75
N PRO A 768 -29.41 9.66 -29.68
CA PRO A 768 -28.87 8.88 -28.59
C PRO A 768 -27.33 8.96 -28.42
N TYR A 769 -26.64 9.46 -29.46
CA TYR A 769 -25.18 9.66 -29.44
C TYR A 769 -24.76 11.01 -28.85
N GLU A 770 -25.72 11.89 -28.53
CA GLU A 770 -25.43 13.18 -27.92
C GLU A 770 -25.24 12.99 -26.39
N THR A 771 -24.09 13.41 -25.89
CA THR A 771 -23.79 13.37 -24.48
C THR A 771 -24.29 14.64 -23.79
N GLY A 772 -25.10 14.44 -22.74
CA GLY A 772 -25.63 15.51 -21.89
C GLY A 772 -27.14 15.72 -22.01
N LYS A 773 -27.76 16.10 -20.88
CA LYS A 773 -29.19 16.22 -20.68
C LYS A 773 -29.86 17.27 -21.58
N TYR A 774 -29.06 18.11 -22.24
CA TYR A 774 -29.55 19.24 -23.08
C TYR A 774 -28.77 19.47 -24.38
N GLY A 775 -28.18 18.43 -24.98
CA GLY A 775 -27.65 18.41 -26.34
C GLY A 775 -27.05 19.73 -26.85
N VAL A 776 -26.06 20.27 -26.15
CA VAL A 776 -25.41 21.53 -26.57
C VAL A 776 -24.61 21.33 -27.84
N GLN A 777 -24.17 20.12 -28.09
CA GLN A 777 -23.42 19.72 -29.28
C GLN A 777 -24.18 18.63 -30.04
N LYS A 778 -24.69 18.94 -31.23
CA LYS A 778 -25.38 17.98 -32.07
C LYS A 778 -24.36 17.20 -32.90
N GLU A 779 -24.43 15.88 -32.82
CA GLU A 779 -23.47 15.00 -33.45
C GLU A 779 -24.10 14.06 -34.45
N VAL A 780 -23.45 13.94 -35.60
CA VAL A 780 -23.73 12.94 -36.63
C VAL A 780 -22.48 12.11 -36.84
N GLN A 781 -22.62 10.80 -36.71
CA GLN A 781 -21.49 9.87 -36.85
C GLN A 781 -21.54 9.16 -38.22
N PHE A 782 -20.37 8.98 -38.81
CA PHE A 782 -20.19 8.15 -40.00
C PHE A 782 -19.60 6.80 -39.57
N HIS A 783 -20.35 5.73 -39.77
CA HIS A 783 -19.93 4.36 -39.40
C HIS A 783 -19.34 3.66 -40.64
N HIS A 784 -18.44 2.70 -40.37
CA HIS A 784 -17.76 1.91 -41.41
C HIS A 784 -16.88 2.75 -42.36
N LEU A 785 -16.35 3.85 -41.85
CA LEU A 785 -15.33 4.58 -42.60
C LEU A 785 -14.10 3.72 -42.85
N PRO A 786 -13.43 3.87 -43.97
CA PRO A 786 -12.16 3.19 -44.21
C PRO A 786 -11.08 3.71 -43.26
N PRO A 787 -10.05 2.90 -42.96
CA PRO A 787 -8.89 3.37 -42.24
C PRO A 787 -8.20 4.48 -43.05
N ARG A 788 -7.65 5.46 -42.36
CA ARG A 788 -6.81 6.48 -43.02
C ARG A 788 -5.60 5.79 -43.68
N GLN A 789 -5.38 6.09 -44.97
CA GLN A 789 -4.14 5.72 -45.63
C GLN A 789 -2.97 6.58 -45.14
#